data_8ae0365ea7a1698f2736c593b0804f8e
#
_entry.id   8ae0365ea7a1698f2736c593b0804f8e
#
_cell.length_a   1.000
_cell.length_b   1.000
_cell.length_c   1.000
_cell.angle_alpha   90.00
_cell.angle_beta   90.00
_cell.angle_gamma   90.00
#
_symmetry.space_group_name_H-M   'P 1'
#
loop_
_entity.id
_entity.type
_entity.pdbx_description
1 polymer ?
#
loop_
_entity_poly.entity_id
_entity_poly.type
_entity_poly.pdbx_seq_one_letter_code
_entity_poly.pdbx_strand_id
1 'polypeptide(L)'
;MKISYSWIKEHINLDLSSDELAEILTSIGLEVESITKSSSIVGDLEGVVVGKIIDIDQHPNADRLKVTKVDVGGEILNIVCGAPNVKKNINVPIAKIGTTLHNGDKKFKIKRSKLRGVVSEGMICSEKEINLGSDDDGIMILDDKFKIGKRLIDFYKSEFDYIFEIGLTPNRCDAMSHLGVARDINAYLNFQSGKSNQLLKDYNLVSGIEFKDNLDLNVSIQNDNCLRYSGLIIKDLKIKESPDWLKKRLTSIGVKSINNVVDITNYVLHDIGQPLHAFDYNKINGKEIIVRNARRGEKIVTLDEISRDLNNEDLLICNDKNPMCIAGVMGGIESSVNSGTKSIFLESALFDQISVRKSAKNHFISSDASFRFERGVDPSITIKSLKYAASLISDICETKEISEIIDIYPIELTDKEINFSIDNLSKICGFKVNKSDVLNIFSSLDIKIFEEINNNLKVSIPAYRYDVNREIDLVEEYLRIFGYNSYNPETVNISYNFKESLQQNFDSKFIKNINHFFVSNGFSEAMSNSLVNKEINMLFIHESKIVNIINPKSKELNSMRSNMLISALSNISYNFKRNNKDIRLFEFGKTYLKEDDNYNEKENLIISLSNIKEKINWNKENKLYDFYDLKEYVDKLLQSLSIDNLKSINNKKDYFEYGLSYFKGDLFILDIGKISAGINKNFDIKNDVFCSNINLENLSKIVSDNNLSFSPFSKFPSVRRDLSFYVQNDINYDKIEKSIKKLKIELITSISLFDVYSNKKDDKKSYSIYITFQHLEKTLTDFQIDKCIDRIITKLQSDFSIEIRDK
;
A
#
# COMPACT_ATOMS: atom_id res chain seq x y z
N MET A 1 10.34 9.12 -8.21
CA MET A 1 10.92 9.78 -9.40
C MET A 1 12.08 10.67 -8.96
N LYS A 2 13.18 10.75 -9.76
CA LYS A 2 14.34 11.58 -9.42
C LYS A 2 14.31 12.91 -10.14
N ILE A 3 14.51 14.00 -9.39
CA ILE A 3 14.48 15.40 -9.88
C ILE A 3 15.74 16.10 -9.45
N SER A 4 16.41 16.76 -10.39
CA SER A 4 17.62 17.54 -10.17
C SER A 4 17.31 18.99 -9.82
N TYR A 5 17.88 19.51 -8.73
CA TYR A 5 17.70 20.89 -8.32
C TYR A 5 18.23 21.89 -9.36
N SER A 6 19.41 21.62 -9.89
CA SER A 6 20.00 22.48 -10.94
C SER A 6 19.19 22.48 -12.22
N TRP A 7 18.48 21.37 -12.51
CA TRP A 7 17.59 21.28 -13.69
C TRP A 7 16.27 22.03 -13.45
N ILE A 8 15.68 21.96 -12.22
CA ILE A 8 14.52 22.80 -11.88
C ILE A 8 14.83 24.30 -12.06
N LYS A 9 16.04 24.74 -11.70
CA LYS A 9 16.45 26.15 -11.88
C LYS A 9 16.46 26.64 -13.33
N GLU A 10 16.45 25.76 -14.30
CA GLU A 10 16.28 26.14 -15.69
C GLU A 10 14.82 26.51 -16.02
N HIS A 11 13.86 26.02 -15.24
CA HIS A 11 12.44 26.31 -15.45
C HIS A 11 11.94 27.48 -14.63
N ILE A 12 12.47 27.66 -13.43
CA ILE A 12 12.04 28.73 -12.50
C ILE A 12 13.23 29.36 -11.78
N ASN A 13 13.10 30.60 -11.40
CA ASN A 13 14.11 31.27 -10.59
C ASN A 13 13.96 30.87 -9.12
N LEU A 14 14.93 30.13 -8.57
CA LEU A 14 14.92 29.61 -7.20
C LEU A 14 16.12 30.09 -6.43
N ASP A 15 15.87 30.70 -5.27
CA ASP A 15 16.88 31.06 -4.29
C ASP A 15 16.55 30.43 -2.91
N LEU A 16 16.47 29.09 -2.90
CA LEU A 16 16.12 28.28 -1.75
C LEU A 16 17.25 27.28 -1.49
N SER A 17 17.41 26.86 -0.25
CA SER A 17 18.25 25.69 0.06
C SER A 17 17.56 24.39 -0.39
N SER A 18 18.34 23.30 -0.47
CA SER A 18 17.78 21.98 -0.78
C SER A 18 16.75 21.50 0.24
N ASP A 19 16.97 21.82 1.52
CA ASP A 19 16.10 21.39 2.61
C ASP A 19 14.78 22.17 2.59
N GLU A 20 14.84 23.50 2.41
CA GLU A 20 13.63 24.32 2.24
C GLU A 20 12.79 23.88 1.03
N LEU A 21 13.44 23.56 -0.09
CA LEU A 21 12.74 23.08 -1.26
C LEU A 21 12.08 21.71 -1.00
N ALA A 22 12.72 20.82 -0.26
CA ALA A 22 12.14 19.52 0.09
C ALA A 22 10.90 19.65 1.00
N GLU A 23 10.95 20.58 1.96
CA GLU A 23 9.79 20.89 2.81
C GLU A 23 8.62 21.44 1.98
N ILE A 24 8.90 22.36 1.06
CA ILE A 24 7.89 22.92 0.16
C ILE A 24 7.28 21.82 -0.71
N LEU A 25 8.10 21.01 -1.39
CA LEU A 25 7.63 19.92 -2.24
C LEU A 25 6.70 18.99 -1.47
N THR A 26 7.11 18.56 -0.28
CA THR A 26 6.30 17.68 0.57
C THR A 26 4.99 18.36 0.98
N SER A 27 5.03 19.65 1.33
CA SER A 27 3.85 20.40 1.77
C SER A 27 2.79 20.56 0.68
N ILE A 28 3.21 20.66 -0.59
CA ILE A 28 2.31 20.78 -1.75
C ILE A 28 1.90 19.44 -2.37
N GLY A 29 2.21 18.32 -1.69
CA GLY A 29 1.79 16.97 -2.09
C GLY A 29 2.78 16.22 -2.99
N LEU A 30 4.03 16.68 -3.09
CA LEU A 30 5.12 16.00 -3.78
C LEU A 30 6.13 15.49 -2.73
N GLU A 31 5.83 14.37 -2.08
CA GLU A 31 6.61 13.83 -0.96
C GLU A 31 8.06 13.55 -1.35
N VAL A 32 9.00 14.19 -0.65
CA VAL A 32 10.44 13.94 -0.82
C VAL A 32 10.88 12.79 0.08
N GLU A 33 11.16 11.63 -0.52
CA GLU A 33 11.60 10.43 0.19
C GLU A 33 13.08 10.48 0.57
N SER A 34 13.91 11.10 -0.28
CA SER A 34 15.34 11.27 -0.02
C SER A 34 15.95 12.44 -0.79
N ILE A 35 17.03 13.00 -0.25
CA ILE A 35 17.87 14.00 -0.91
C ILE A 35 19.29 13.43 -1.04
N THR A 36 19.79 13.36 -2.26
CA THR A 36 21.16 12.91 -2.53
C THR A 36 21.99 14.07 -3.10
N LYS A 37 23.08 14.42 -2.45
CA LYS A 37 24.05 15.36 -2.99
C LYS A 37 24.88 14.67 -4.06
N SER A 38 24.81 15.13 -5.29
CA SER A 38 25.61 14.69 -6.42
C SER A 38 26.70 15.71 -6.73
N SER A 39 27.92 15.24 -6.87
CA SER A 39 29.06 16.09 -7.24
C SER A 39 29.45 15.81 -8.69
N SER A 40 29.91 16.84 -9.40
CA SER A 40 30.49 16.70 -10.73
C SER A 40 31.73 15.85 -10.74
N ILE A 41 32.38 15.65 -9.59
CA ILE A 41 33.53 14.80 -9.38
C ILE A 41 33.18 13.66 -8.43
N VAL A 42 33.11 12.46 -8.93
CA VAL A 42 32.69 11.27 -8.16
C VAL A 42 33.59 11.04 -6.94
N GLY A 43 32.99 11.10 -5.74
CA GLY A 43 33.71 10.91 -4.47
C GLY A 43 34.38 12.17 -3.96
N ASP A 44 34.14 13.36 -4.54
CA ASP A 44 34.58 14.69 -4.09
C ASP A 44 36.12 14.77 -3.84
N LEU A 45 36.93 13.87 -4.39
CA LEU A 45 38.32 13.72 -4.11
C LEU A 45 38.64 13.69 -2.59
N GLU A 46 37.70 13.15 -1.79
CA GLU A 46 37.88 13.09 -0.33
C GLU A 46 39.09 12.25 0.02
N GLY A 47 40.03 12.85 0.80
CA GLY A 47 41.27 12.20 1.17
C GLY A 47 42.37 12.24 0.09
N VAL A 48 42.13 12.87 -1.07
CA VAL A 48 43.14 13.09 -2.11
C VAL A 48 43.80 14.46 -1.90
N VAL A 49 45.12 14.45 -1.76
CA VAL A 49 45.94 15.66 -1.53
C VAL A 49 47.00 15.82 -2.62
N VAL A 50 47.52 17.04 -2.75
CA VAL A 50 48.68 17.33 -3.62
C VAL A 50 49.95 16.90 -2.92
N GLY A 51 50.73 16.01 -3.51
CA GLY A 51 52.00 15.56 -3.03
C GLY A 51 53.10 15.90 -4.03
N LYS A 52 54.35 16.06 -3.55
CA LYS A 52 55.54 16.24 -4.38
C LYS A 52 56.47 15.06 -4.22
N ILE A 53 56.86 14.44 -5.30
CA ILE A 53 57.82 13.34 -5.29
C ILE A 53 59.24 13.93 -5.06
N ILE A 54 59.79 13.68 -3.86
CA ILE A 54 61.12 14.21 -3.46
C ILE A 54 62.23 13.24 -3.74
N ASP A 55 61.97 11.93 -3.74
CA ASP A 55 62.96 10.90 -3.97
C ASP A 55 62.39 9.66 -4.64
N ILE A 56 63.19 8.92 -5.41
CA ILE A 56 62.74 7.72 -6.14
C ILE A 56 63.92 6.70 -6.10
N ASP A 57 63.60 5.52 -5.53
CA ASP A 57 64.46 4.37 -5.51
C ASP A 57 63.89 3.23 -6.35
N GLN A 58 64.69 2.40 -6.94
CA GLN A 58 64.24 1.18 -7.61
C GLN A 58 63.73 0.16 -6.57
N HIS A 59 62.66 -0.52 -6.86
CA HIS A 59 62.09 -1.51 -5.94
C HIS A 59 63.02 -2.74 -5.83
N PRO A 60 63.38 -3.20 -4.61
CA PRO A 60 64.37 -4.25 -4.43
C PRO A 60 63.99 -5.62 -5.03
N ASN A 61 62.67 -5.89 -5.17
CA ASN A 61 62.16 -7.19 -5.61
C ASN A 61 61.26 -7.09 -6.84
N ALA A 62 61.33 -6.00 -7.63
CA ALA A 62 60.46 -5.84 -8.81
C ALA A 62 60.97 -4.79 -9.78
N ASP A 63 61.31 -5.20 -11.02
CA ASP A 63 61.95 -4.32 -12.04
C ASP A 63 61.02 -3.21 -12.55
N ARG A 64 59.74 -3.39 -12.52
CA ARG A 64 58.71 -2.42 -12.98
C ARG A 64 58.19 -1.48 -11.89
N LEU A 65 58.54 -1.69 -10.61
CA LEU A 65 58.07 -0.88 -9.51
C LEU A 65 59.17 0.05 -9.02
N LYS A 66 58.74 1.26 -8.60
CA LYS A 66 59.60 2.27 -7.96
C LYS A 66 59.07 2.55 -6.57
N VAL A 67 59.97 2.79 -5.62
CA VAL A 67 59.63 3.26 -4.27
C VAL A 67 59.84 4.78 -4.26
N THR A 68 58.78 5.51 -4.05
CA THR A 68 58.83 6.98 -4.05
C THR A 68 58.64 7.50 -2.63
N LYS A 69 59.40 8.59 -2.30
CA LYS A 69 59.13 9.39 -1.11
C LYS A 69 58.39 10.63 -1.54
N VAL A 70 57.17 10.79 -1.01
CA VAL A 70 56.27 11.87 -1.41
C VAL A 70 56.00 12.78 -0.22
N ASP A 71 56.32 14.05 -0.35
CA ASP A 71 55.99 15.10 0.61
C ASP A 71 54.53 15.50 0.38
N VAL A 72 53.68 15.36 1.41
CA VAL A 72 52.25 15.74 1.38
C VAL A 72 51.95 16.91 2.31
N GLY A 73 52.95 17.76 2.58
CA GLY A 73 52.75 19.00 3.37
C GLY A 73 52.74 18.76 4.88
N GLY A 74 53.80 18.22 5.44
CA GLY A 74 53.95 17.98 6.88
C GLY A 74 54.31 16.55 7.24
N GLU A 75 54.21 15.64 6.29
CA GLU A 75 54.70 14.26 6.41
C GLU A 75 55.25 13.76 5.07
N ILE A 76 56.15 12.80 5.13
CA ILE A 76 56.71 12.14 3.95
C ILE A 76 56.17 10.70 3.93
N LEU A 77 55.47 10.35 2.85
CA LEU A 77 54.90 9.01 2.66
C LEU A 77 55.76 8.18 1.72
N ASN A 78 56.00 6.92 2.09
CA ASN A 78 56.62 5.95 1.19
C ASN A 78 55.53 5.31 0.36
N ILE A 79 55.56 5.48 -0.96
CA ILE A 79 54.56 4.95 -1.86
C ILE A 79 55.20 4.14 -2.97
N VAL A 80 54.72 2.91 -3.17
CA VAL A 80 55.18 2.05 -4.29
C VAL A 80 54.35 2.35 -5.50
N CYS A 81 54.97 2.75 -6.62
CA CYS A 81 54.30 3.09 -7.87
C CYS A 81 54.85 2.33 -9.05
N GLY A 82 53.97 1.85 -9.93
CA GLY A 82 54.31 1.11 -11.15
C GLY A 82 54.19 1.92 -12.44
N ALA A 83 53.83 3.19 -12.34
CA ALA A 83 53.59 4.04 -13.51
C ALA A 83 54.91 4.42 -14.23
N PRO A 84 54.94 4.41 -15.58
CA PRO A 84 56.16 4.68 -16.35
C PRO A 84 56.62 6.14 -16.26
N ASN A 85 55.69 7.07 -16.04
CA ASN A 85 55.95 8.52 -16.05
C ASN A 85 56.37 9.11 -14.69
N VAL A 86 56.67 8.27 -13.70
CA VAL A 86 57.14 8.72 -12.37
C VAL A 86 58.51 9.36 -12.46
N LYS A 87 58.63 10.64 -12.05
CA LYS A 87 59.88 11.45 -12.04
C LYS A 87 60.04 12.21 -10.72
N LYS A 88 61.26 12.53 -10.36
CA LYS A 88 61.58 13.37 -9.20
C LYS A 88 61.19 14.82 -9.44
N ASN A 89 60.76 15.51 -8.38
CA ASN A 89 60.36 16.91 -8.36
C ASN A 89 59.06 17.26 -9.12
N ILE A 90 58.18 16.31 -9.37
CA ILE A 90 56.83 16.55 -9.93
C ILE A 90 55.77 16.56 -8.82
N ASN A 91 54.72 17.36 -9.03
CA ASN A 91 53.53 17.36 -8.18
C ASN A 91 52.52 16.33 -8.72
N VAL A 92 51.88 15.56 -7.81
CA VAL A 92 51.00 14.44 -8.14
C VAL A 92 49.84 14.35 -7.16
N PRO A 93 48.68 13.80 -7.56
CA PRO A 93 47.62 13.51 -6.65
C PRO A 93 47.91 12.28 -5.82
N ILE A 94 47.72 12.39 -4.49
CA ILE A 94 47.99 11.30 -3.54
C ILE A 94 46.71 10.95 -2.80
N ALA A 95 46.22 9.73 -2.97
CA ALA A 95 45.19 9.15 -2.13
C ALA A 95 45.80 8.60 -0.83
N LYS A 96 45.50 9.25 0.32
CA LYS A 96 45.99 8.83 1.63
C LYS A 96 45.33 7.54 2.11
N ILE A 97 45.91 6.87 3.11
CA ILE A 97 45.27 5.73 3.77
C ILE A 97 43.90 6.13 4.30
N GLY A 98 42.89 5.31 3.99
CA GLY A 98 41.48 5.60 4.36
C GLY A 98 40.65 6.21 3.23
N THR A 99 41.28 6.82 2.22
CA THR A 99 40.61 7.36 1.02
C THR A 99 39.85 6.24 0.29
N THR A 100 38.63 6.54 -0.15
CA THR A 100 37.84 5.65 -1.01
C THR A 100 37.85 6.20 -2.43
N LEU A 101 38.43 5.48 -3.36
CA LEU A 101 38.41 5.78 -4.79
C LEU A 101 37.21 5.06 -5.45
N HIS A 102 36.69 5.66 -6.50
CA HIS A 102 35.54 5.15 -7.24
C HIS A 102 35.96 4.83 -8.68
N ASN A 103 35.70 3.59 -9.11
CA ASN A 103 35.92 3.16 -10.49
C ASN A 103 34.64 2.55 -11.03
N GLY A 104 33.80 3.38 -11.66
CA GLY A 104 32.39 3.03 -11.96
C GLY A 104 31.64 2.68 -10.68
N ASP A 105 30.94 1.53 -10.69
CA ASP A 105 30.15 1.05 -9.54
C ASP A 105 31.02 0.45 -8.41
N LYS A 106 32.33 0.28 -8.64
CA LYS A 106 33.22 -0.33 -7.66
C LYS A 106 33.89 0.72 -6.79
N LYS A 107 33.83 0.51 -5.46
CA LYS A 107 34.53 1.33 -4.47
C LYS A 107 35.80 0.60 -4.01
N PHE A 108 36.89 1.31 -3.99
CA PHE A 108 38.20 0.80 -3.59
C PHE A 108 38.78 1.66 -2.46
N LYS A 109 38.95 1.09 -1.27
CA LYS A 109 39.49 1.82 -0.11
C LYS A 109 41.02 1.62 -0.01
N ILE A 110 41.74 2.74 -0.01
CA ILE A 110 43.21 2.73 0.16
C ILE A 110 43.56 2.27 1.58
N LYS A 111 44.36 1.21 1.65
CA LYS A 111 44.88 0.65 2.90
C LYS A 111 46.38 0.63 2.89
N ARG A 112 47.01 0.66 4.08
CA ARG A 112 48.47 0.38 4.19
C ARG A 112 48.70 -1.04 3.68
N SER A 113 49.49 -1.18 2.63
CA SER A 113 49.76 -2.45 1.97
C SER A 113 51.23 -2.75 1.83
N LYS A 114 51.59 -4.04 1.80
CA LYS A 114 52.96 -4.48 1.59
C LYS A 114 53.05 -5.06 0.18
N LEU A 115 53.68 -4.33 -0.72
CA LEU A 115 53.83 -4.71 -2.12
C LEU A 115 55.24 -5.33 -2.32
N ARG A 116 55.29 -6.62 -2.59
CA ARG A 116 56.53 -7.45 -2.77
C ARG A 116 57.59 -7.17 -1.72
N GLY A 117 57.19 -6.92 -0.48
CA GLY A 117 58.09 -6.72 0.66
C GLY A 117 58.26 -5.27 1.12
N VAL A 118 57.90 -4.30 0.32
CA VAL A 118 57.98 -2.86 0.66
C VAL A 118 56.57 -2.33 1.05
N VAL A 119 56.52 -1.52 2.11
CA VAL A 119 55.27 -0.92 2.61
C VAL A 119 54.94 0.30 1.77
N SER A 120 53.69 0.36 1.28
CA SER A 120 53.08 1.53 0.64
C SER A 120 52.06 2.17 1.58
N GLU A 121 52.19 3.50 1.81
CA GLU A 121 51.38 4.29 2.74
C GLU A 121 50.36 5.21 2.04
N GLY A 122 50.02 4.88 0.81
CA GLY A 122 49.12 5.62 -0.04
C GLY A 122 49.18 5.15 -1.48
N MET A 123 48.57 5.89 -2.37
CA MET A 123 48.57 5.63 -3.81
C MET A 123 48.73 6.94 -4.57
N ILE A 124 49.64 6.97 -5.55
CA ILE A 124 49.71 8.06 -6.54
C ILE A 124 48.71 7.74 -7.63
N CYS A 125 47.81 8.64 -7.95
CA CYS A 125 46.66 8.36 -8.79
C CYS A 125 46.86 8.87 -10.24
N SER A 126 46.25 8.14 -11.20
CA SER A 126 46.01 8.61 -12.57
C SER A 126 44.77 9.53 -12.62
N GLU A 127 44.52 10.20 -13.74
CA GLU A 127 43.31 11.00 -13.94
C GLU A 127 42.02 10.15 -13.83
N LYS A 128 42.08 8.96 -14.41
CA LYS A 128 40.94 8.03 -14.41
C LYS A 128 40.63 7.48 -13.02
N GLU A 129 41.62 7.17 -12.20
CA GLU A 129 41.43 6.65 -10.85
C GLU A 129 40.77 7.64 -9.89
N ILE A 130 40.92 8.94 -10.16
CA ILE A 130 40.30 10.02 -9.38
C ILE A 130 39.12 10.69 -10.10
N ASN A 131 38.68 10.13 -11.23
CA ASN A 131 37.56 10.63 -12.06
C ASN A 131 37.70 12.09 -12.53
N LEU A 132 38.93 12.54 -12.84
CA LEU A 132 39.22 13.86 -13.40
C LEU A 132 39.47 13.83 -14.92
N GLY A 133 39.62 12.65 -15.50
CA GLY A 133 39.86 12.43 -16.92
C GLY A 133 39.79 10.96 -17.29
N SER A 134 40.16 10.61 -18.52
CA SER A 134 40.12 9.25 -19.06
C SER A 134 41.52 8.58 -19.14
N ASP A 135 42.59 9.32 -18.89
CA ASP A 135 43.96 8.81 -18.99
C ASP A 135 44.32 7.90 -17.83
N ASP A 136 44.75 6.65 -18.13
CA ASP A 136 45.23 5.63 -17.20
C ASP A 136 46.61 5.07 -17.56
N ASP A 137 47.30 5.63 -18.57
CA ASP A 137 48.61 5.17 -19.02
C ASP A 137 49.74 5.57 -18.06
N GLY A 138 49.46 6.44 -17.08
CA GLY A 138 50.41 6.85 -16.07
C GLY A 138 49.75 7.61 -14.90
N ILE A 139 50.60 8.13 -13.99
CA ILE A 139 50.11 9.00 -12.93
C ILE A 139 49.81 10.39 -13.48
N MET A 140 48.78 11.06 -12.91
CA MET A 140 48.49 12.45 -13.22
C MET A 140 49.62 13.38 -12.73
N ILE A 141 50.13 14.29 -13.57
CA ILE A 141 51.10 15.28 -13.22
C ILE A 141 50.44 16.64 -13.03
N LEU A 142 50.59 17.25 -11.88
CA LEU A 142 49.98 18.52 -11.52
C LEU A 142 50.96 19.69 -11.76
N ASP A 143 50.41 20.84 -12.20
CA ASP A 143 51.21 22.07 -12.35
C ASP A 143 51.74 22.62 -11.00
N ASP A 144 52.75 23.46 -11.01
CA ASP A 144 53.34 24.07 -9.81
C ASP A 144 52.38 25.04 -9.07
N LYS A 145 51.27 25.43 -9.71
CA LYS A 145 50.17 26.19 -9.05
C LYS A 145 49.47 25.43 -7.93
N PHE A 146 49.53 24.08 -7.95
CA PHE A 146 48.92 23.21 -6.93
C PHE A 146 49.86 23.15 -5.69
N LYS A 147 49.42 23.75 -4.58
CA LYS A 147 50.21 23.82 -3.34
C LYS A 147 50.26 22.47 -2.64
N ILE A 148 51.43 21.99 -2.30
CA ILE A 148 51.68 20.72 -1.61
C ILE A 148 50.92 20.67 -0.28
N GLY A 149 50.35 19.53 0.03
CA GLY A 149 49.56 19.27 1.25
C GLY A 149 48.13 19.80 1.25
N LYS A 150 47.71 20.57 0.24
CA LYS A 150 46.33 21.01 0.11
C LYS A 150 45.48 19.89 -0.49
N ARG A 151 44.17 19.91 -0.15
CA ARG A 151 43.22 18.96 -0.75
C ARG A 151 43.13 19.26 -2.25
N LEU A 152 43.12 18.20 -3.06
CA LEU A 152 43.09 18.38 -4.50
C LEU A 152 41.79 19.07 -4.96
N ILE A 153 40.66 18.77 -4.29
CA ILE A 153 39.35 19.38 -4.60
C ILE A 153 39.33 20.91 -4.48
N ASP A 154 40.22 21.50 -3.63
CA ASP A 154 40.26 22.95 -3.45
C ASP A 154 40.74 23.71 -4.73
N PHE A 155 41.30 22.98 -5.69
CA PHE A 155 41.77 23.51 -6.98
C PHE A 155 40.80 23.26 -8.16
N TYR A 156 39.76 22.47 -7.94
CA TYR A 156 38.73 22.19 -8.92
C TYR A 156 37.39 22.81 -8.51
N LYS A 157 36.72 23.43 -9.47
CA LYS A 157 35.34 23.92 -9.24
C LYS A 157 34.45 22.69 -9.27
N SER A 158 34.20 22.13 -8.10
CA SER A 158 33.19 21.10 -7.98
C SER A 158 31.79 21.75 -8.02
N GLU A 159 31.01 21.42 -9.04
CA GLU A 159 29.62 21.80 -9.12
C GLU A 159 28.83 20.73 -8.39
N PHE A 160 28.01 21.15 -7.41
CA PHE A 160 27.13 20.25 -6.67
C PHE A 160 25.71 20.39 -7.20
N ASP A 161 25.06 19.27 -7.30
CA ASP A 161 23.62 19.19 -7.56
C ASP A 161 22.94 18.41 -6.44
N TYR A 162 21.69 18.72 -6.17
CA TYR A 162 20.86 17.96 -5.23
C TYR A 162 19.79 17.22 -6.00
N ILE A 163 19.73 15.92 -5.79
CA ILE A 163 18.75 15.05 -6.43
C ILE A 163 17.69 14.66 -5.41
N PHE A 164 16.47 15.08 -5.66
CA PHE A 164 15.30 14.74 -4.86
C PHE A 164 14.67 13.47 -5.42
N GLU A 165 14.44 12.49 -4.57
CA GLU A 165 13.59 11.35 -4.89
C GLU A 165 12.18 11.65 -4.42
N ILE A 166 11.26 11.79 -5.36
CA ILE A 166 9.87 12.18 -5.11
C ILE A 166 8.97 10.97 -5.27
N GLY A 167 8.18 10.64 -4.24
CA GLY A 167 7.10 9.68 -4.27
C GLY A 167 5.86 10.28 -4.89
N LEU A 168 5.57 9.95 -6.16
CA LEU A 168 4.39 10.45 -6.86
C LEU A 168 3.22 9.50 -6.71
N THR A 169 2.08 10.02 -6.28
CA THR A 169 0.81 9.29 -6.32
C THR A 169 0.33 9.13 -7.77
N PRO A 170 -0.42 8.06 -8.11
CA PRO A 170 -0.83 7.79 -9.50
C PRO A 170 -1.68 8.89 -10.15
N ASN A 171 -2.36 9.72 -9.39
CA ASN A 171 -3.17 10.85 -9.88
C ASN A 171 -2.32 12.05 -10.33
N ARG A 172 -1.08 12.20 -9.82
CA ARG A 172 -0.20 13.34 -10.11
C ARG A 172 0.67 13.12 -11.35
N CYS A 173 0.03 12.72 -12.47
CA CYS A 173 0.71 12.55 -13.77
C CYS A 173 1.29 13.87 -14.32
N ASP A 174 0.71 15.00 -13.99
CA ASP A 174 1.17 16.35 -14.29
C ASP A 174 2.57 16.65 -13.75
N ALA A 175 2.96 16.05 -12.62
CA ALA A 175 4.24 16.25 -11.95
C ALA A 175 5.34 15.25 -12.35
N MET A 176 5.13 14.43 -13.40
CA MET A 176 6.08 13.38 -13.83
C MET A 176 7.26 13.91 -14.69
N SER A 177 7.65 15.17 -14.49
CA SER A 177 8.75 15.84 -15.20
C SER A 177 9.32 16.99 -14.38
N HIS A 178 10.48 17.52 -14.77
CA HIS A 178 11.05 18.73 -14.15
C HIS A 178 10.12 19.94 -14.35
N LEU A 179 9.52 20.09 -15.55
CA LEU A 179 8.53 21.12 -15.83
C LEU A 179 7.30 21.01 -14.92
N GLY A 180 6.76 19.81 -14.74
CA GLY A 180 5.57 19.60 -13.90
C GLY A 180 5.82 19.95 -12.44
N VAL A 181 6.96 19.50 -11.90
CA VAL A 181 7.38 19.86 -10.53
C VAL A 181 7.62 21.37 -10.42
N ALA A 182 8.24 21.99 -11.44
CA ALA A 182 8.49 23.43 -11.46
C ALA A 182 7.18 24.24 -11.48
N ARG A 183 6.11 23.78 -12.16
CA ARG A 183 4.78 24.41 -12.14
C ARG A 183 4.22 24.48 -10.72
N ASP A 184 4.28 23.38 -9.98
CA ASP A 184 3.78 23.33 -8.59
C ASP A 184 4.57 24.23 -7.65
N ILE A 185 5.91 24.19 -7.74
CA ILE A 185 6.77 25.08 -6.96
C ILE A 185 6.44 26.55 -7.30
N ASN A 186 6.29 26.87 -8.58
CA ASN A 186 5.95 28.23 -9.03
C ASN A 186 4.59 28.69 -8.50
N ALA A 187 3.59 27.81 -8.49
CA ALA A 187 2.27 28.12 -7.92
C ALA A 187 2.36 28.44 -6.41
N TYR A 188 3.12 27.64 -5.67
CA TYR A 188 3.36 27.90 -4.25
C TYR A 188 4.09 29.25 -4.01
N LEU A 189 5.17 29.51 -4.74
CA LEU A 189 5.96 30.75 -4.60
C LEU A 189 5.16 32.01 -5.01
N ASN A 190 4.34 31.91 -6.05
CA ASN A 190 3.44 32.97 -6.46
C ASN A 190 2.41 33.30 -5.38
N PHE A 191 1.82 32.26 -4.78
CA PHE A 191 0.88 32.44 -3.68
C PHE A 191 1.56 33.08 -2.46
N GLN A 192 2.72 32.58 -2.02
CA GLN A 192 3.44 33.09 -0.84
C GLN A 192 3.96 34.51 -1.03
N SER A 193 4.43 34.87 -2.21
CA SER A 193 5.01 36.19 -2.49
C SER A 193 3.98 37.25 -2.92
N GLY A 194 2.77 36.82 -3.29
CA GLY A 194 1.77 37.68 -3.93
C GLY A 194 2.18 38.21 -5.32
N LYS A 195 3.23 37.62 -5.93
CA LYS A 195 3.76 38.00 -7.25
C LYS A 195 3.43 36.89 -8.25
N SER A 196 3.18 37.27 -9.50
CA SER A 196 3.02 36.31 -10.61
C SER A 196 4.36 36.18 -11.33
N ASN A 197 5.13 35.15 -10.97
CA ASN A 197 6.34 34.77 -11.72
C ASN A 197 5.92 33.84 -12.84
N GLN A 198 6.55 33.98 -14.01
CA GLN A 198 6.37 33.07 -15.14
C GLN A 198 7.46 32.02 -15.17
N LEU A 199 7.17 30.87 -15.78
CA LEU A 199 8.19 29.87 -16.10
C LEU A 199 9.21 30.47 -17.08
N LEU A 200 10.51 30.14 -16.86
CA LEU A 200 11.63 30.73 -17.64
C LEU A 200 11.73 30.18 -19.05
N LYS A 201 11.38 28.90 -19.25
CA LYS A 201 11.46 28.23 -20.58
C LYS A 201 10.12 28.35 -21.31
N ASP A 202 10.16 28.95 -22.52
CA ASP A 202 9.04 28.89 -23.45
C ASP A 202 9.34 27.87 -24.58
N TYR A 203 8.72 26.72 -24.50
CA TYR A 203 8.85 25.64 -25.48
C TYR A 203 8.11 25.92 -26.81
N ASN A 204 7.43 27.05 -26.94
CA ASN A 204 6.84 27.50 -28.21
C ASN A 204 7.87 28.21 -29.11
N LEU A 205 8.97 28.69 -28.55
CA LEU A 205 10.00 29.47 -29.22
C LEU A 205 11.13 28.58 -29.75
N VAL A 206 10.80 27.56 -30.56
CA VAL A 206 11.81 26.84 -31.33
C VAL A 206 12.12 27.64 -32.60
N SER A 207 13.10 28.57 -32.52
CA SER A 207 13.56 29.36 -33.64
C SER A 207 14.69 28.64 -34.38
N GLY A 208 14.69 28.72 -35.69
CA GLY A 208 15.83 28.31 -36.54
C GLY A 208 15.69 26.96 -37.25
N ILE A 209 14.54 26.29 -37.16
CA ILE A 209 14.27 25.08 -37.94
C ILE A 209 13.42 25.44 -39.15
N GLU A 210 13.94 25.18 -40.38
CA GLU A 210 13.16 25.15 -41.60
C GLU A 210 12.62 23.73 -41.84
N PHE A 211 11.31 23.54 -41.73
CA PHE A 211 10.65 22.30 -42.13
C PHE A 211 10.51 22.25 -43.63
N LYS A 212 10.95 21.15 -44.27
CA LYS A 212 10.89 20.94 -45.71
C LYS A 212 9.76 20.00 -46.09
N ASP A 213 9.00 20.35 -47.14
CA ASP A 213 7.95 19.50 -47.69
C ASP A 213 8.57 18.34 -48.49
N ASN A 214 9.14 17.35 -47.79
CA ASN A 214 9.69 16.12 -48.41
C ASN A 214 9.28 14.88 -47.57
N LEU A 215 8.03 14.83 -47.24
CA LEU A 215 7.45 13.78 -46.43
C LEU A 215 7.14 12.57 -47.33
N ASP A 216 7.98 11.53 -47.25
CA ASP A 216 7.85 10.27 -48.00
C ASP A 216 7.50 9.12 -47.03
N LEU A 217 6.47 9.34 -46.21
CA LEU A 217 5.99 8.38 -45.20
C LEU A 217 4.48 8.55 -45.01
N ASN A 218 3.75 7.44 -45.04
CA ASN A 218 2.33 7.39 -44.74
C ASN A 218 2.12 6.91 -43.30
N VAL A 219 1.17 7.49 -42.59
CA VAL A 219 0.80 7.07 -41.24
C VAL A 219 -0.69 6.80 -41.17
N SER A 220 -1.07 5.64 -40.64
CA SER A 220 -2.47 5.24 -40.47
C SER A 220 -2.74 4.74 -39.04
N ILE A 221 -3.80 5.24 -38.43
CA ILE A 221 -4.29 4.77 -37.12
C ILE A 221 -5.51 3.88 -37.36
N GLN A 222 -5.40 2.62 -36.98
CA GLN A 222 -6.45 1.60 -37.12
C GLN A 222 -7.10 1.21 -35.79
N ASN A 223 -6.79 1.90 -34.70
CA ASN A 223 -7.32 1.58 -33.36
C ASN A 223 -7.48 2.83 -32.52
N ASP A 224 -8.63 2.96 -31.83
CA ASP A 224 -9.00 4.12 -31.01
C ASP A 224 -8.14 4.28 -29.75
N ASN A 225 -7.37 3.27 -29.35
CA ASN A 225 -6.43 3.36 -28.23
C ASN A 225 -5.20 4.22 -28.56
N CYS A 226 -5.00 4.63 -29.81
CA CYS A 226 -4.05 5.66 -30.20
C CYS A 226 -4.81 6.98 -30.35
N LEU A 227 -4.74 7.83 -29.32
CA LEU A 227 -5.50 9.08 -29.27
C LEU A 227 -4.89 10.18 -30.14
N ARG A 228 -3.56 10.22 -30.27
CA ARG A 228 -2.82 11.13 -31.16
C ARG A 228 -1.52 10.46 -31.57
N TYR A 229 -1.17 10.61 -32.81
CA TYR A 229 0.12 10.15 -33.34
C TYR A 229 0.76 11.23 -34.21
N SER A 230 1.93 11.68 -33.76
CA SER A 230 2.67 12.74 -34.45
C SER A 230 4.10 12.31 -34.65
N GLY A 231 4.70 12.79 -35.74
CA GLY A 231 6.10 12.47 -36.02
C GLY A 231 6.66 13.32 -37.13
N LEU A 232 7.98 13.24 -37.29
CA LEU A 232 8.73 13.89 -38.34
C LEU A 232 9.97 13.08 -38.75
N ILE A 233 10.50 13.32 -39.92
CA ILE A 233 11.71 12.66 -40.42
C ILE A 233 12.88 13.62 -40.30
N ILE A 234 14.01 13.13 -39.75
CA ILE A 234 15.28 13.85 -39.69
C ILE A 234 16.31 13.05 -40.49
N LYS A 235 16.92 13.68 -41.48
CA LYS A 235 17.90 13.05 -42.39
C LYS A 235 19.31 13.57 -42.16
N ASP A 236 20.30 12.84 -42.69
CA ASP A 236 21.72 13.18 -42.68
C ASP A 236 22.28 13.48 -41.27
N LEU A 237 21.82 12.74 -40.28
CA LEU A 237 22.30 12.88 -38.92
C LEU A 237 23.53 11.98 -38.64
N LYS A 238 24.32 12.38 -37.63
CA LYS A 238 25.49 11.65 -37.20
C LYS A 238 25.25 11.10 -35.78
N ILE A 239 25.13 9.79 -35.66
CA ILE A 239 25.07 9.13 -34.35
C ILE A 239 26.46 9.12 -33.75
N LYS A 240 26.57 9.74 -32.56
CA LYS A 240 27.81 9.84 -31.75
C LYS A 240 27.48 9.84 -30.27
N GLU A 241 28.51 9.82 -29.45
CA GLU A 241 28.31 10.04 -28.02
C GLU A 241 27.68 11.41 -27.75
N SER A 242 26.85 11.46 -26.75
CA SER A 242 26.20 12.72 -26.31
C SER A 242 27.21 13.72 -25.74
N PRO A 243 26.98 15.02 -25.86
CA PRO A 243 27.79 16.03 -25.20
C PRO A 243 27.73 15.90 -23.67
N ASP A 244 28.81 16.34 -23.01
CA ASP A 244 28.97 16.11 -21.55
C ASP A 244 27.84 16.68 -20.69
N TRP A 245 27.27 17.83 -21.08
CA TRP A 245 26.14 18.42 -20.36
C TRP A 245 24.91 17.51 -20.34
N LEU A 246 24.62 16.84 -21.49
CA LEU A 246 23.48 15.93 -21.64
C LEU A 246 23.72 14.64 -20.85
N LYS A 247 24.93 14.06 -20.96
CA LYS A 247 25.34 12.90 -20.17
C LYS A 247 25.22 13.17 -18.67
N LYS A 248 25.76 14.33 -18.21
CA LYS A 248 25.68 14.72 -16.77
C LYS A 248 24.24 14.86 -16.29
N ARG A 249 23.35 15.48 -17.06
CA ARG A 249 21.93 15.62 -16.70
C ARG A 249 21.24 14.27 -16.52
N LEU A 250 21.39 13.38 -17.50
CA LEU A 250 20.76 12.07 -17.45
C LEU A 250 21.34 11.17 -16.33
N THR A 251 22.65 11.13 -16.23
CA THR A 251 23.31 10.30 -15.18
C THR A 251 23.02 10.78 -13.77
N SER A 252 22.82 12.09 -13.56
CA SER A 252 22.45 12.63 -12.23
C SER A 252 21.14 12.07 -11.71
N ILE A 253 20.17 11.83 -12.59
CA ILE A 253 18.88 11.22 -12.25
C ILE A 253 18.88 9.68 -12.38
N GLY A 254 20.03 9.06 -12.71
CA GLY A 254 20.19 7.61 -12.81
C GLY A 254 19.88 7.02 -14.19
N VAL A 255 19.72 7.85 -15.23
CA VAL A 255 19.52 7.39 -16.60
C VAL A 255 20.86 7.19 -17.30
N LYS A 256 21.07 5.99 -17.85
CA LYS A 256 22.30 5.66 -18.57
C LYS A 256 22.32 6.33 -19.96
N SER A 257 23.41 7.02 -20.28
CA SER A 257 23.64 7.57 -21.62
C SER A 257 23.96 6.45 -22.62
N ILE A 258 23.38 6.54 -23.82
CA ILE A 258 23.51 5.55 -24.92
C ILE A 258 24.14 6.20 -26.15
N ASN A 259 23.45 7.15 -26.77
CA ASN A 259 23.91 7.96 -27.90
C ASN A 259 23.13 9.27 -27.94
N ASN A 260 23.59 10.20 -28.77
CA ASN A 260 23.03 11.55 -28.84
C ASN A 260 21.53 11.61 -29.17
N VAL A 261 20.99 10.72 -30.00
CA VAL A 261 19.55 10.72 -30.33
C VAL A 261 18.71 10.15 -29.19
N VAL A 262 19.08 8.97 -28.68
CA VAL A 262 18.33 8.32 -27.56
C VAL A 262 18.42 9.17 -26.30
N ASP A 263 19.56 9.78 -26.03
CA ASP A 263 19.73 10.63 -24.85
C ASP A 263 18.88 11.91 -24.94
N ILE A 264 18.70 12.49 -26.15
CA ILE A 264 17.79 13.62 -26.34
C ILE A 264 16.34 13.20 -26.10
N THR A 265 15.91 12.02 -26.59
CA THR A 265 14.54 11.56 -26.32
C THR A 265 14.30 11.36 -24.83
N ASN A 266 15.26 10.78 -24.10
CA ASN A 266 15.23 10.64 -22.65
C ASN A 266 15.27 11.99 -21.93
N TYR A 267 16.08 12.93 -22.40
CA TYR A 267 16.14 14.27 -21.83
C TYR A 267 14.79 14.98 -21.92
N VAL A 268 14.15 14.98 -23.10
CA VAL A 268 12.84 15.59 -23.30
C VAL A 268 11.77 14.92 -22.44
N LEU A 269 11.81 13.60 -22.31
CA LEU A 269 10.92 12.84 -21.46
C LEU A 269 11.02 13.29 -19.99
N HIS A 270 12.23 13.47 -19.45
CA HIS A 270 12.42 13.91 -18.06
C HIS A 270 12.28 15.43 -17.87
N ASP A 271 12.54 16.23 -18.93
CA ASP A 271 12.40 17.69 -18.87
C ASP A 271 10.93 18.11 -18.85
N ILE A 272 10.12 17.63 -19.80
CA ILE A 272 8.75 18.09 -20.02
C ILE A 272 7.67 17.00 -19.92
N GLY A 273 8.04 15.73 -19.77
CA GLY A 273 7.09 14.64 -19.46
C GLY A 273 6.54 13.88 -20.66
N GLN A 274 6.93 14.22 -21.90
CA GLN A 274 6.49 13.53 -23.10
C GLN A 274 7.48 12.41 -23.49
N PRO A 275 7.05 11.14 -23.48
CA PRO A 275 7.87 10.07 -24.05
C PRO A 275 7.97 10.22 -25.58
N LEU A 276 9.18 10.11 -26.09
CA LEU A 276 9.49 10.14 -27.52
C LEU A 276 10.16 8.83 -27.92
N HIS A 277 9.97 8.42 -29.19
CA HIS A 277 10.68 7.28 -29.73
C HIS A 277 11.30 7.62 -31.10
N ALA A 278 12.51 7.11 -31.35
CA ALA A 278 13.20 7.29 -32.60
C ALA A 278 13.36 5.94 -33.33
N PHE A 279 12.78 5.82 -34.50
CA PHE A 279 12.95 4.68 -35.39
C PHE A 279 14.01 4.98 -36.45
N ASP A 280 14.82 4.00 -36.80
CA ASP A 280 15.67 4.07 -37.99
C ASP A 280 14.78 4.13 -39.25
N TYR A 281 14.75 5.28 -39.92
CA TYR A 281 13.87 5.50 -41.05
C TYR A 281 14.08 4.48 -42.21
N ASN A 282 15.33 4.02 -42.43
CA ASN A 282 15.63 3.05 -43.45
C ASN A 282 15.12 1.64 -43.15
N LYS A 283 14.73 1.38 -41.93
CA LYS A 283 14.13 0.11 -41.45
C LYS A 283 12.60 0.12 -41.48
N ILE A 284 11.97 1.25 -41.80
CA ILE A 284 10.53 1.37 -42.01
C ILE A 284 10.18 0.84 -43.39
N ASN A 285 9.86 -0.45 -43.45
CA ASN A 285 9.49 -1.11 -44.69
C ASN A 285 8.17 -0.52 -45.25
N GLY A 286 8.09 -0.40 -46.59
CA GLY A 286 6.89 0.14 -47.27
C GLY A 286 6.69 1.63 -47.07
N LYS A 287 7.57 2.32 -46.29
CA LYS A 287 7.41 3.73 -45.92
C LYS A 287 6.02 4.02 -45.36
N GLU A 288 5.56 3.10 -44.52
CA GLU A 288 4.26 3.18 -43.87
C GLU A 288 4.38 2.85 -42.40
N ILE A 289 3.68 3.60 -41.56
CA ILE A 289 3.49 3.33 -40.15
C ILE A 289 2.02 3.05 -39.89
N ILE A 290 1.73 1.90 -39.33
CA ILE A 290 0.37 1.44 -39.00
C ILE A 290 0.28 1.24 -37.51
N VAL A 291 -0.59 2.03 -36.85
CA VAL A 291 -0.90 1.84 -35.42
C VAL A 291 -2.14 0.95 -35.31
N ARG A 292 -1.96 -0.28 -34.85
CA ARG A 292 -3.00 -1.31 -34.80
C ARG A 292 -2.80 -2.27 -33.63
N ASN A 293 -3.81 -3.06 -33.33
CA ASN A 293 -3.65 -4.17 -32.39
C ASN A 293 -2.83 -5.32 -33.00
N ALA A 294 -2.20 -6.10 -32.11
CA ALA A 294 -1.49 -7.31 -32.49
C ALA A 294 -2.42 -8.34 -33.13
N ARG A 295 -1.90 -9.08 -34.14
CA ARG A 295 -2.56 -10.24 -34.73
C ARG A 295 -2.18 -11.51 -33.96
N ARG A 296 -3.02 -12.51 -34.06
CA ARG A 296 -2.77 -13.81 -33.41
C ARG A 296 -1.45 -14.43 -33.86
N GLY A 297 -0.56 -14.73 -32.90
CA GLY A 297 0.72 -15.37 -33.16
C GLY A 297 1.85 -14.43 -33.54
N GLU A 298 1.62 -13.10 -33.56
CA GLU A 298 2.69 -12.14 -33.76
C GLU A 298 3.67 -12.14 -32.60
N LYS A 299 4.96 -11.91 -32.92
CA LYS A 299 6.04 -11.81 -31.94
C LYS A 299 6.88 -10.56 -32.22
N ILE A 300 7.49 -10.05 -31.16
CA ILE A 300 8.46 -8.95 -31.24
C ILE A 300 9.67 -9.25 -30.35
N VAL A 301 10.85 -8.92 -30.83
CA VAL A 301 12.05 -8.87 -29.98
C VAL A 301 12.24 -7.43 -29.55
N THR A 302 12.09 -7.17 -28.25
CA THR A 302 12.18 -5.84 -27.68
C THR A 302 13.63 -5.42 -27.39
N LEU A 303 13.83 -4.13 -27.06
CA LEU A 303 15.18 -3.54 -26.83
C LEU A 303 15.98 -4.20 -25.70
N ASP A 304 15.33 -4.96 -24.81
CA ASP A 304 15.96 -5.79 -23.78
C ASP A 304 16.34 -7.19 -24.29
N GLU A 305 16.33 -7.42 -25.61
CA GLU A 305 16.67 -8.66 -26.32
C GLU A 305 15.76 -9.87 -26.00
N ILE A 306 14.59 -9.62 -25.39
CA ILE A 306 13.62 -10.68 -25.08
C ILE A 306 12.58 -10.80 -26.19
N SER A 307 12.39 -12.04 -26.69
CA SER A 307 11.28 -12.36 -27.60
C SER A 307 9.96 -12.49 -26.84
N ARG A 308 8.95 -11.75 -27.27
CA ARG A 308 7.63 -11.71 -26.62
C ARG A 308 6.54 -12.14 -27.58
N ASP A 309 5.67 -13.02 -27.10
CA ASP A 309 4.41 -13.38 -27.77
C ASP A 309 3.39 -12.27 -27.51
N LEU A 310 2.88 -11.68 -28.60
CA LEU A 310 1.96 -10.55 -28.52
C LEU A 310 0.51 -11.01 -28.31
N ASN A 311 -0.24 -10.23 -27.52
CA ASN A 311 -1.64 -10.46 -27.24
C ASN A 311 -2.53 -9.59 -28.13
N ASN A 312 -3.71 -10.07 -28.54
CA ASN A 312 -4.64 -9.32 -29.41
C ASN A 312 -5.07 -7.95 -28.86
N GLU A 313 -4.89 -7.73 -27.54
CA GLU A 313 -5.17 -6.44 -26.90
C GLU A 313 -3.96 -5.48 -26.95
N ASP A 314 -2.76 -5.97 -27.31
CA ASP A 314 -1.57 -5.13 -27.37
C ASP A 314 -1.64 -4.17 -28.55
N LEU A 315 -1.51 -2.87 -28.28
CA LEU A 315 -1.39 -1.86 -29.30
C LEU A 315 0.05 -1.82 -29.82
N LEU A 316 0.20 -1.87 -31.11
CA LEU A 316 1.49 -1.93 -31.79
C LEU A 316 1.67 -0.76 -32.78
N ILE A 317 2.92 -0.35 -32.91
CA ILE A 317 3.37 0.46 -34.03
C ILE A 317 4.07 -0.49 -35.01
N CYS A 318 3.55 -0.60 -36.24
CA CYS A 318 4.01 -1.55 -37.25
C CYS A 318 4.46 -0.81 -38.50
N ASN A 319 5.34 -1.43 -39.26
CA ASN A 319 5.48 -1.11 -40.70
C ASN A 319 4.51 -2.00 -41.51
N ASP A 320 4.63 -2.00 -42.84
CA ASP A 320 3.81 -2.82 -43.74
C ASP A 320 3.86 -4.33 -43.47
N LYS A 321 4.94 -4.82 -42.83
CA LYS A 321 5.22 -6.26 -42.63
C LYS A 321 5.21 -6.69 -41.15
N ASN A 322 5.91 -5.95 -40.31
CA ASN A 322 6.26 -6.41 -38.97
C ASN A 322 5.94 -5.38 -37.87
N PRO A 323 5.71 -5.81 -36.62
CA PRO A 323 5.65 -4.93 -35.48
C PRO A 323 7.02 -4.31 -35.19
N MET A 324 7.04 -3.01 -34.93
CA MET A 324 8.24 -2.23 -34.63
C MET A 324 8.34 -1.83 -33.16
N CYS A 325 7.18 -1.68 -32.48
CA CYS A 325 7.14 -1.24 -31.08
C CYS A 325 5.83 -1.71 -30.45
N ILE A 326 5.89 -2.05 -29.16
CA ILE A 326 4.69 -2.12 -28.28
C ILE A 326 4.40 -0.68 -27.86
N ALA A 327 3.31 -0.12 -28.39
CA ALA A 327 2.98 1.30 -28.27
C ALA A 327 2.99 1.78 -26.82
N GLY A 328 3.77 2.82 -26.54
CA GLY A 328 3.91 3.41 -25.21
C GLY A 328 4.63 2.54 -24.17
N VAL A 329 5.10 1.34 -24.54
CA VAL A 329 5.74 0.40 -23.60
C VAL A 329 7.22 0.22 -23.91
N MET A 330 7.57 -0.36 -25.06
CA MET A 330 8.96 -0.62 -25.43
C MET A 330 9.13 -0.83 -26.92
N GLY A 331 10.18 -0.24 -27.50
CA GLY A 331 10.57 -0.40 -28.91
C GLY A 331 11.13 -1.81 -29.22
N GLY A 332 11.04 -2.20 -30.49
CA GLY A 332 11.66 -3.39 -31.02
C GLY A 332 13.11 -3.15 -31.43
N ILE A 333 13.95 -4.17 -31.31
CA ILE A 333 15.38 -4.09 -31.63
C ILE A 333 15.63 -3.89 -33.14
N GLU A 334 14.80 -4.47 -34.00
CA GLU A 334 14.98 -4.42 -35.44
C GLU A 334 14.85 -3.01 -36.01
N SER A 335 13.95 -2.18 -35.47
CA SER A 335 13.69 -0.81 -35.90
C SER A 335 14.51 0.23 -35.15
N SER A 336 15.34 -0.17 -34.19
CA SER A 336 16.09 0.72 -33.31
C SER A 336 17.22 1.47 -34.02
N VAL A 337 17.56 2.64 -33.49
CA VAL A 337 18.70 3.49 -33.89
C VAL A 337 20.00 2.84 -33.44
N ASN A 338 20.97 2.80 -34.37
CA ASN A 338 22.32 2.31 -34.09
C ASN A 338 23.40 3.26 -34.69
N SER A 339 24.67 2.93 -34.49
CA SER A 339 25.79 3.75 -34.96
C SER A 339 25.84 4.00 -36.47
N GLY A 340 25.16 3.15 -37.28
CA GLY A 340 25.07 3.27 -38.75
C GLY A 340 23.85 4.05 -39.24
N THR A 341 22.92 4.43 -38.34
CA THR A 341 21.68 5.13 -38.69
C THR A 341 21.99 6.56 -39.20
N LYS A 342 21.49 6.91 -40.35
CA LYS A 342 21.67 8.23 -40.97
C LYS A 342 20.38 9.05 -41.04
N SER A 343 19.23 8.42 -40.88
CA SER A 343 17.93 9.08 -40.89
C SER A 343 17.01 8.42 -39.87
N ILE A 344 16.22 9.20 -39.18
CA ILE A 344 15.26 8.73 -38.19
C ILE A 344 13.86 9.25 -38.47
N PHE A 345 12.87 8.47 -38.06
CA PHE A 345 11.53 8.96 -37.80
C PHE A 345 11.38 9.16 -36.31
N LEU A 346 11.16 10.40 -35.90
CA LEU A 346 10.95 10.78 -34.49
C LEU A 346 9.46 10.83 -34.19
N GLU A 347 9.02 10.01 -33.24
CA GLU A 347 7.63 9.87 -32.80
C GLU A 347 7.36 10.66 -31.53
N SER A 348 6.20 11.28 -31.47
CA SER A 348 5.57 11.81 -30.26
C SER A 348 4.10 11.47 -30.30
N ALA A 349 3.61 10.65 -29.38
CA ALA A 349 2.25 10.12 -29.42
C ALA A 349 1.51 10.25 -28.09
N LEU A 350 0.20 10.01 -28.15
CA LEU A 350 -0.67 9.89 -26.99
C LEU A 350 -1.48 8.60 -27.10
N PHE A 351 -1.32 7.70 -26.14
CA PHE A 351 -1.98 6.41 -26.09
C PHE A 351 -2.96 6.31 -24.93
N ASP A 352 -3.97 5.45 -25.07
CA ASP A 352 -4.91 5.15 -23.99
C ASP A 352 -4.20 4.53 -22.79
N GLN A 353 -4.47 5.10 -21.61
CA GLN A 353 -3.81 4.75 -20.34
C GLN A 353 -4.04 3.29 -19.96
N ILE A 354 -5.27 2.79 -20.18
CA ILE A 354 -5.66 1.43 -19.80
C ILE A 354 -4.99 0.41 -20.72
N SER A 355 -4.93 0.70 -22.01
CA SER A 355 -4.28 -0.13 -23.02
C SER A 355 -2.79 -0.29 -22.71
N VAL A 356 -2.07 0.82 -22.48
CA VAL A 356 -0.64 0.77 -22.13
C VAL A 356 -0.41 0.01 -20.83
N ARG A 357 -1.23 0.26 -19.78
CA ARG A 357 -1.10 -0.44 -18.50
C ARG A 357 -1.31 -1.95 -18.64
N LYS A 358 -2.30 -2.40 -19.43
CA LYS A 358 -2.55 -3.81 -19.69
C LYS A 358 -1.35 -4.46 -20.39
N SER A 359 -0.84 -3.86 -21.48
CA SER A 359 0.30 -4.37 -22.23
C SER A 359 1.56 -4.41 -21.36
N ALA A 360 1.88 -3.34 -20.62
CA ALA A 360 3.02 -3.30 -19.73
C ALA A 360 2.97 -4.41 -18.68
N LYS A 361 1.79 -4.63 -18.07
CA LYS A 361 1.57 -5.68 -17.07
C LYS A 361 1.67 -7.08 -17.67
N ASN A 362 1.07 -7.32 -18.84
CA ASN A 362 1.06 -8.64 -19.50
C ASN A 362 2.46 -9.09 -19.90
N HIS A 363 3.31 -8.14 -20.30
CA HIS A 363 4.69 -8.40 -20.70
C HIS A 363 5.70 -8.24 -19.57
N PHE A 364 5.26 -7.88 -18.34
CA PHE A 364 6.12 -7.60 -17.17
C PHE A 364 7.18 -6.54 -17.45
N ILE A 365 6.82 -5.49 -18.23
CA ILE A 365 7.69 -4.38 -18.57
C ILE A 365 7.29 -3.15 -17.73
N SER A 366 8.29 -2.52 -17.12
CA SER A 366 8.16 -1.21 -16.49
C SER A 366 9.23 -0.28 -17.05
N SER A 367 8.85 0.56 -18.01
CA SER A 367 9.72 1.56 -18.62
C SER A 367 9.31 2.96 -18.17
N ASP A 368 10.21 3.94 -18.30
CA ASP A 368 9.90 5.36 -18.04
C ASP A 368 8.78 5.89 -18.94
N ALA A 369 8.63 5.34 -20.14
CA ALA A 369 7.55 5.66 -21.06
C ALA A 369 6.22 5.06 -20.58
N SER A 370 6.18 3.74 -20.28
CA SER A 370 4.95 3.09 -19.81
C SER A 370 4.47 3.69 -18.50
N PHE A 371 5.39 4.04 -17.58
CA PHE A 371 5.07 4.71 -16.32
C PHE A 371 4.30 6.03 -16.51
N ARG A 372 4.62 6.79 -17.57
CA ARG A 372 3.93 8.05 -17.88
C ARG A 372 2.64 7.82 -18.66
N PHE A 373 2.67 7.02 -19.72
CA PHE A 373 1.49 6.77 -20.53
C PHE A 373 0.35 6.11 -19.76
N GLU A 374 0.65 5.14 -18.88
CA GLU A 374 -0.39 4.47 -18.08
C GLU A 374 -1.08 5.38 -17.05
N ARG A 375 -0.49 6.53 -16.74
CA ARG A 375 -1.04 7.52 -15.80
C ARG A 375 -1.62 8.75 -16.51
N GLY A 376 -1.16 9.01 -17.71
CA GLY A 376 -1.57 10.12 -18.56
C GLY A 376 -0.43 11.07 -18.89
N VAL A 377 -0.41 11.50 -20.13
CA VAL A 377 0.54 12.46 -20.67
C VAL A 377 -0.24 13.68 -21.15
N ASP A 378 0.36 14.86 -21.06
CA ASP A 378 -0.27 16.12 -21.51
C ASP A 378 -0.50 16.11 -23.04
N PRO A 379 -1.76 16.10 -23.51
CA PRO A 379 -2.05 16.08 -24.94
C PRO A 379 -1.59 17.35 -25.67
N SER A 380 -1.42 18.46 -24.98
CA SER A 380 -1.07 19.77 -25.55
C SER A 380 0.41 19.91 -25.89
N ILE A 381 1.27 19.10 -25.25
CA ILE A 381 2.73 19.20 -25.44
C ILE A 381 3.27 18.30 -26.54
N THR A 382 2.47 17.40 -27.11
CA THR A 382 2.90 16.40 -28.10
C THR A 382 3.72 17.02 -29.24
N ILE A 383 3.18 18.05 -29.90
CA ILE A 383 3.87 18.76 -31.00
C ILE A 383 5.03 19.64 -30.48
N LYS A 384 4.85 20.27 -29.32
CA LYS A 384 5.91 21.10 -28.72
C LYS A 384 7.13 20.28 -28.38
N SER A 385 6.93 19.08 -27.81
CA SER A 385 7.99 18.12 -27.49
C SER A 385 8.72 17.63 -28.72
N LEU A 386 7.97 17.34 -29.79
CA LEU A 386 8.53 16.93 -31.06
C LEU A 386 9.43 18.01 -31.67
N LYS A 387 8.97 19.26 -31.71
CA LYS A 387 9.76 20.42 -32.19
C LYS A 387 11.00 20.64 -31.31
N TYR A 388 10.83 20.55 -29.97
CA TYR A 388 11.94 20.74 -29.04
C TYR A 388 13.03 19.67 -29.21
N ALA A 389 12.63 18.40 -29.31
CA ALA A 389 13.57 17.32 -29.56
C ALA A 389 14.26 17.46 -30.94
N ALA A 390 13.50 17.83 -31.98
CA ALA A 390 14.05 18.07 -33.31
C ALA A 390 15.10 19.21 -33.33
N SER A 391 14.89 20.29 -32.54
CA SER A 391 15.88 21.36 -32.40
C SER A 391 17.17 20.85 -31.76
N LEU A 392 17.05 20.12 -30.63
CA LEU A 392 18.21 19.54 -29.96
C LEU A 392 18.98 18.56 -30.85
N ILE A 393 18.25 17.73 -31.61
CA ILE A 393 18.86 16.79 -32.58
C ILE A 393 19.54 17.56 -33.70
N SER A 394 18.91 18.59 -34.24
CA SER A 394 19.52 19.45 -35.28
C SER A 394 20.87 20.01 -34.81
N ASP A 395 20.93 20.56 -33.62
CA ASP A 395 22.13 21.19 -33.07
C ASP A 395 23.23 20.16 -32.73
N ILE A 396 22.84 19.06 -32.06
CA ILE A 396 23.79 18.08 -31.55
C ILE A 396 24.26 17.09 -32.63
N CYS A 397 23.38 16.72 -33.57
CA CYS A 397 23.69 15.78 -34.64
C CYS A 397 24.10 16.45 -35.95
N GLU A 398 24.20 17.77 -35.97
CA GLU A 398 24.69 18.59 -37.08
C GLU A 398 23.86 18.41 -38.36
N THR A 399 22.53 18.31 -38.22
CA THR A 399 21.63 18.18 -39.40
C THR A 399 20.73 19.39 -39.58
N LYS A 400 20.31 19.67 -40.80
CA LYS A 400 19.33 20.73 -41.17
C LYS A 400 18.18 20.20 -42.00
N GLU A 401 18.15 18.92 -42.33
CA GLU A 401 17.10 18.34 -43.15
C GLU A 401 16.02 17.68 -42.29
N ILE A 402 14.95 18.42 -41.99
CA ILE A 402 13.82 18.00 -41.19
C ILE A 402 12.55 18.14 -42.02
N SER A 403 11.73 17.07 -42.07
CA SER A 403 10.45 17.09 -42.77
C SER A 403 9.40 17.94 -42.07
N GLU A 404 8.30 18.23 -42.72
CA GLU A 404 7.08 18.66 -42.06
C GLU A 404 6.59 17.65 -41.05
N ILE A 405 5.74 18.11 -40.10
CA ILE A 405 5.20 17.28 -39.05
C ILE A 405 3.94 16.58 -39.55
N ILE A 406 3.91 15.26 -39.42
CA ILE A 406 2.67 14.50 -39.49
C ILE A 406 2.00 14.62 -38.13
N ASP A 407 0.73 14.97 -38.06
CA ASP A 407 -0.06 15.01 -36.85
C ASP A 407 -1.47 14.50 -37.11
N ILE A 408 -1.79 13.34 -36.55
CA ILE A 408 -3.10 12.72 -36.68
C ILE A 408 -3.73 12.72 -35.27
N TYR A 409 -4.77 13.56 -35.08
CA TYR A 409 -5.47 13.74 -33.83
C TYR A 409 -6.98 13.58 -34.06
N PRO A 410 -7.50 12.33 -34.09
CA PRO A 410 -8.88 12.07 -34.49
C PRO A 410 -9.93 12.73 -33.60
N ILE A 411 -9.68 12.74 -32.26
CA ILE A 411 -10.57 13.33 -31.27
C ILE A 411 -9.74 14.19 -30.32
N GLU A 412 -9.88 15.50 -30.43
CA GLU A 412 -9.15 16.44 -29.60
C GLU A 412 -9.66 16.42 -28.17
N LEU A 413 -8.74 16.18 -27.24
CA LEU A 413 -9.02 16.29 -25.80
C LEU A 413 -9.02 17.76 -25.41
N THR A 414 -10.19 18.26 -25.05
CA THR A 414 -10.40 19.66 -24.64
C THR A 414 -10.32 19.83 -23.14
N ASP A 415 -10.06 21.06 -22.72
CA ASP A 415 -10.14 21.45 -21.32
C ASP A 415 -11.52 21.16 -20.74
N LYS A 416 -11.59 20.74 -19.48
CA LYS A 416 -12.85 20.39 -18.79
C LYS A 416 -13.41 21.60 -18.08
N GLU A 417 -14.72 21.80 -18.18
CA GLU A 417 -15.41 22.88 -17.46
C GLU A 417 -15.97 22.39 -16.12
N ILE A 418 -15.69 23.12 -15.04
CA ILE A 418 -16.21 22.83 -13.69
C ILE A 418 -16.81 24.10 -13.08
N ASN A 419 -17.97 23.95 -12.44
CA ASN A 419 -18.56 25.02 -11.60
C ASN A 419 -17.96 24.90 -10.20
N PHE A 420 -17.50 26.01 -9.64
CA PHE A 420 -16.83 26.08 -8.35
C PHE A 420 -17.43 27.19 -7.48
N SER A 421 -17.73 26.90 -6.22
CA SER A 421 -18.29 27.84 -5.25
C SER A 421 -17.29 28.15 -4.14
N ILE A 422 -16.92 29.45 -3.98
CA ILE A 422 -16.05 29.93 -2.90
C ILE A 422 -16.74 29.76 -1.54
N ASP A 423 -18.07 29.87 -1.50
CA ASP A 423 -18.84 29.66 -0.26
C ASP A 423 -18.79 28.19 0.17
N ASN A 424 -18.87 27.26 -0.80
CA ASN A 424 -18.72 25.82 -0.54
C ASN A 424 -17.30 25.48 -0.09
N LEU A 425 -16.28 26.06 -0.75
CA LEU A 425 -14.89 25.96 -0.32
C LEU A 425 -14.72 26.38 1.14
N SER A 426 -15.26 27.55 1.52
CA SER A 426 -15.19 28.06 2.89
C SER A 426 -15.87 27.12 3.91
N LYS A 427 -17.00 26.49 3.54
CA LYS A 427 -17.69 25.49 4.38
C LYS A 427 -16.84 24.24 4.60
N ILE A 428 -16.20 23.74 3.52
CA ILE A 428 -15.35 22.53 3.59
C ILE A 428 -14.09 22.82 4.40
N CYS A 429 -13.45 23.96 4.16
CA CYS A 429 -12.25 24.38 4.89
C CYS A 429 -12.53 24.71 6.36
N GLY A 430 -13.76 25.08 6.72
CA GLY A 430 -14.13 25.49 8.07
C GLY A 430 -13.69 26.91 8.45
N PHE A 431 -13.21 27.70 7.50
CA PHE A 431 -12.82 29.11 7.66
C PHE A 431 -13.20 29.93 6.44
N LYS A 432 -13.26 31.26 6.61
CA LYS A 432 -13.56 32.17 5.50
C LYS A 432 -12.37 32.26 4.55
N VAL A 433 -12.59 31.84 3.31
CA VAL A 433 -11.61 31.91 2.24
C VAL A 433 -11.68 33.28 1.53
N ASN A 434 -10.50 33.86 1.23
CA ASN A 434 -10.42 35.06 0.43
C ASN A 434 -10.48 34.72 -1.06
N LYS A 435 -11.33 35.41 -1.78
CA LYS A 435 -11.49 35.22 -3.24
C LYS A 435 -10.19 35.48 -4.01
N SER A 436 -9.41 36.52 -3.61
CA SER A 436 -8.11 36.81 -4.22
C SER A 436 -7.14 35.65 -4.19
N ASP A 437 -7.15 34.88 -3.10
CA ASP A 437 -6.26 33.72 -2.91
C ASP A 437 -6.64 32.59 -3.88
N VAL A 438 -7.95 32.34 -4.04
CA VAL A 438 -8.48 31.36 -5.00
C VAL A 438 -8.07 31.74 -6.42
N LEU A 439 -8.28 33.00 -6.82
CA LEU A 439 -7.95 33.48 -8.17
C LEU A 439 -6.43 33.37 -8.46
N ASN A 440 -5.60 33.72 -7.48
CA ASN A 440 -4.15 33.63 -7.60
C ASN A 440 -3.68 32.16 -7.73
N ILE A 441 -4.16 31.28 -6.86
CA ILE A 441 -3.81 29.86 -6.88
C ILE A 441 -4.24 29.23 -8.20
N PHE A 442 -5.50 29.42 -8.62
CA PHE A 442 -6.01 28.82 -9.85
C PHE A 442 -5.25 29.29 -11.08
N SER A 443 -5.00 30.61 -11.20
CA SER A 443 -4.22 31.14 -12.32
C SER A 443 -2.78 30.59 -12.35
N SER A 444 -2.17 30.39 -11.19
CA SER A 444 -0.81 29.83 -11.08
C SER A 444 -0.75 28.32 -11.40
N LEU A 445 -1.88 27.61 -11.36
CA LEU A 445 -2.05 26.21 -11.74
C LEU A 445 -2.60 26.04 -13.16
N ASP A 446 -2.55 27.07 -14.01
CA ASP A 446 -3.10 27.09 -15.36
C ASP A 446 -4.63 26.85 -15.45
N ILE A 447 -5.36 26.96 -14.33
CA ILE A 447 -6.81 26.85 -14.27
C ILE A 447 -7.40 28.20 -14.69
N LYS A 448 -8.05 28.25 -15.85
CA LYS A 448 -8.60 29.49 -16.42
C LYS A 448 -10.01 29.74 -15.90
N ILE A 449 -10.26 30.99 -15.46
CA ILE A 449 -11.58 31.43 -15.01
C ILE A 449 -12.19 32.22 -16.15
N PHE A 450 -13.34 31.78 -16.69
CA PHE A 450 -13.98 32.43 -17.84
C PHE A 450 -15.36 33.02 -17.51
N GLU A 451 -15.95 32.65 -16.38
CA GLU A 451 -17.18 33.26 -15.88
C GLU A 451 -17.11 33.39 -14.36
N GLU A 452 -17.54 34.53 -13.88
CA GLU A 452 -17.57 34.86 -12.46
C GLU A 452 -18.88 35.57 -12.12
N ILE A 453 -19.72 34.93 -11.30
CA ILE A 453 -20.97 35.47 -10.80
C ILE A 453 -20.97 35.37 -9.27
N ASN A 454 -20.81 36.53 -8.61
CA ASN A 454 -20.65 36.61 -7.14
C ASN A 454 -19.49 35.72 -6.65
N ASN A 455 -19.79 34.68 -5.85
CA ASN A 455 -18.84 33.71 -5.31
C ASN A 455 -18.81 32.38 -6.10
N ASN A 456 -19.49 32.32 -7.26
CA ASN A 456 -19.47 31.16 -8.14
C ASN A 456 -18.57 31.44 -9.34
N LEU A 457 -17.66 30.53 -9.60
CA LEU A 457 -16.72 30.57 -10.71
C LEU A 457 -17.02 29.45 -11.67
N LYS A 458 -16.91 29.70 -12.96
CA LYS A 458 -16.85 28.64 -13.99
C LYS A 458 -15.42 28.58 -14.50
N VAL A 459 -14.78 27.46 -14.30
CA VAL A 459 -13.35 27.28 -14.56
C VAL A 459 -13.09 26.23 -15.61
N SER A 460 -12.01 26.42 -16.36
CA SER A 460 -11.51 25.48 -17.38
C SER A 460 -10.24 24.80 -16.84
N ILE A 461 -10.29 23.48 -16.75
CA ILE A 461 -9.19 22.66 -16.24
C ILE A 461 -8.35 22.18 -17.43
N PRO A 462 -7.03 22.40 -17.41
CA PRO A 462 -6.16 21.94 -18.47
C PRO A 462 -6.29 20.44 -18.75
N ALA A 463 -6.28 20.03 -19.99
CA ALA A 463 -6.49 18.63 -20.41
C ALA A 463 -5.47 17.65 -19.81
N TYR A 464 -4.29 18.11 -19.37
CA TYR A 464 -3.29 17.29 -18.69
C TYR A 464 -3.62 16.96 -17.22
N ARG A 465 -4.59 17.65 -16.59
CA ARG A 465 -5.07 17.36 -15.24
C ARG A 465 -6.19 16.30 -15.30
N TYR A 466 -5.80 15.06 -15.52
CA TYR A 466 -6.73 13.92 -15.60
C TYR A 466 -7.46 13.66 -14.30
N ASP A 467 -6.88 14.07 -13.18
CA ASP A 467 -7.36 13.87 -11.81
C ASP A 467 -8.44 14.89 -11.38
N VAL A 468 -8.43 16.09 -11.95
CA VAL A 468 -9.36 17.16 -11.58
C VAL A 468 -10.63 17.07 -12.42
N ASN A 469 -11.72 16.54 -11.82
CA ASN A 469 -12.98 16.28 -12.53
C ASN A 469 -14.21 16.85 -11.81
N ARG A 470 -14.09 17.23 -10.54
CA ARG A 470 -15.18 17.66 -9.66
C ARG A 470 -14.77 18.89 -8.86
N GLU A 471 -15.77 19.60 -8.32
CA GLU A 471 -15.54 20.75 -7.45
C GLU A 471 -14.61 20.42 -6.27
N ILE A 472 -14.76 19.23 -5.68
CA ILE A 472 -13.95 18.84 -4.51
C ILE A 472 -12.45 18.67 -4.87
N ASP A 473 -12.15 18.28 -6.11
CA ASP A 473 -10.77 18.15 -6.57
C ASP A 473 -10.11 19.54 -6.67
N LEU A 474 -10.90 20.60 -6.98
CA LEU A 474 -10.44 22.01 -6.94
C LEU A 474 -10.26 22.52 -5.50
N VAL A 475 -11.06 22.03 -4.56
CA VAL A 475 -10.85 22.31 -3.13
C VAL A 475 -9.49 21.74 -2.68
N GLU A 476 -9.13 20.52 -3.12
CA GLU A 476 -7.83 19.92 -2.86
C GLU A 476 -6.70 20.78 -3.45
N GLU A 477 -6.81 21.21 -4.72
CA GLU A 477 -5.83 22.08 -5.37
C GLU A 477 -5.60 23.38 -4.62
N TYR A 478 -6.68 24.01 -4.14
CA TYR A 478 -6.57 25.20 -3.29
C TYR A 478 -5.82 24.88 -2.00
N LEU A 479 -6.22 23.83 -1.27
CA LEU A 479 -5.68 23.51 0.06
C LEU A 479 -4.20 23.10 0.01
N ARG A 480 -3.76 22.35 -1.02
CA ARG A 480 -2.37 21.93 -1.14
C ARG A 480 -1.41 23.12 -1.36
N ILE A 481 -1.84 24.16 -2.11
CA ILE A 481 -1.04 25.36 -2.34
C ILE A 481 -1.17 26.36 -1.17
N PHE A 482 -2.38 26.52 -0.63
CA PHE A 482 -2.61 27.34 0.57
C PHE A 482 -1.81 26.81 1.78
N GLY A 483 -1.70 25.49 1.90
CA GLY A 483 -0.99 24.78 2.97
C GLY A 483 -1.90 24.31 4.10
N TYR A 484 -1.97 23.01 4.30
CA TYR A 484 -2.77 22.41 5.38
C TYR A 484 -2.34 22.86 6.78
N ASN A 485 -1.08 23.24 6.97
CA ASN A 485 -0.55 23.72 8.25
C ASN A 485 -0.77 25.22 8.48
N SER A 486 -1.25 25.95 7.46
CA SER A 486 -1.51 27.40 7.56
C SER A 486 -2.84 27.71 8.25
N TYR A 487 -3.64 26.69 8.53
CA TYR A 487 -4.92 26.80 9.21
C TYR A 487 -4.73 26.86 10.73
N ASN A 488 -5.18 27.94 11.35
CA ASN A 488 -5.33 28.03 12.81
C ASN A 488 -6.77 27.62 13.16
N PRO A 489 -6.97 26.48 13.82
CA PRO A 489 -8.31 26.07 14.23
C PRO A 489 -8.90 27.06 15.22
N GLU A 490 -9.99 27.72 14.84
CA GLU A 490 -10.80 28.47 15.79
C GLU A 490 -11.50 27.50 16.75
N THR A 491 -11.71 27.94 18.00
CA THR A 491 -12.51 27.17 18.96
C THR A 491 -13.92 26.97 18.43
N VAL A 492 -14.24 25.75 18.03
CA VAL A 492 -15.57 25.43 17.54
C VAL A 492 -16.51 25.28 18.75
N ASN A 493 -17.48 26.17 18.89
CA ASN A 493 -18.60 25.98 19.80
C ASN A 493 -19.53 24.91 19.21
N ILE A 494 -19.38 23.66 19.65
CA ILE A 494 -20.26 22.58 19.21
C ILE A 494 -21.52 22.59 20.09
N SER A 495 -22.65 22.95 19.55
CA SER A 495 -23.94 22.70 20.19
C SER A 495 -24.40 21.30 19.85
N TYR A 496 -24.36 20.40 20.84
CA TYR A 496 -24.91 19.05 20.70
C TYR A 496 -26.42 19.05 20.84
N ASN A 497 -27.12 18.55 19.86
CA ASN A 497 -28.53 18.25 19.94
C ASN A 497 -28.68 16.80 20.46
N PHE A 498 -28.83 16.66 21.79
CA PHE A 498 -28.88 15.35 22.46
C PHE A 498 -30.02 14.44 21.97
N LYS A 499 -31.07 14.98 21.37
CA LYS A 499 -32.22 14.19 20.91
C LYS A 499 -31.93 13.32 19.69
N GLU A 500 -31.08 13.76 18.76
CA GLU A 500 -30.76 12.98 17.54
C GLU A 500 -29.70 11.91 17.76
N SER A 501 -28.82 12.11 18.74
CA SER A 501 -27.75 11.15 19.06
C SER A 501 -28.23 9.87 19.77
N LEU A 502 -29.42 9.90 20.40
CA LEU A 502 -29.94 8.75 21.14
C LEU A 502 -30.52 7.64 20.26
N GLN A 503 -30.91 7.93 19.02
CA GLN A 503 -31.47 6.94 18.09
C GLN A 503 -30.42 6.18 17.26
N GLN A 504 -29.23 6.73 17.07
CA GLN A 504 -28.20 6.13 16.19
C GLN A 504 -27.24 5.14 16.87
N ASN A 505 -27.36 4.87 18.17
CA ASN A 505 -26.33 4.17 18.94
C ASN A 505 -26.74 2.84 19.59
N PHE A 506 -27.85 2.21 19.18
CA PHE A 506 -28.26 0.92 19.77
C PHE A 506 -27.17 -0.14 19.54
N ASP A 507 -26.68 -0.29 18.31
CA ASP A 507 -25.67 -1.32 17.97
C ASP A 507 -24.35 -1.11 18.68
N SER A 508 -23.88 0.13 18.78
CA SER A 508 -22.65 0.44 19.50
C SER A 508 -22.76 0.17 21.00
N LYS A 509 -23.91 0.51 21.60
CA LYS A 509 -24.19 0.27 23.02
C LYS A 509 -24.37 -1.22 23.29
N PHE A 510 -25.04 -1.93 22.40
CA PHE A 510 -25.25 -3.36 22.47
C PHE A 510 -23.92 -4.12 22.45
N ILE A 511 -23.05 -3.87 21.47
CA ILE A 511 -21.71 -4.48 21.37
C ILE A 511 -20.86 -4.12 22.59
N LYS A 512 -20.88 -2.85 23.04
CA LYS A 512 -20.13 -2.41 24.22
C LYS A 512 -20.56 -3.13 25.49
N ASN A 513 -21.86 -3.37 25.68
CA ASN A 513 -22.37 -4.10 26.84
C ASN A 513 -21.91 -5.57 26.84
N ILE A 514 -21.94 -6.23 25.69
CA ILE A 514 -21.44 -7.60 25.56
C ILE A 514 -19.93 -7.66 25.81
N ASN A 515 -19.18 -6.72 25.24
CA ASN A 515 -17.74 -6.61 25.48
C ASN A 515 -17.44 -6.45 26.97
N HIS A 516 -18.11 -5.49 27.62
CA HIS A 516 -17.94 -5.24 29.05
C HIS A 516 -18.28 -6.48 29.89
N PHE A 517 -19.33 -7.22 29.52
CA PHE A 517 -19.70 -8.46 30.20
C PHE A 517 -18.54 -9.47 30.16
N PHE A 518 -17.95 -9.74 29.00
CA PHE A 518 -16.86 -10.73 28.90
C PHE A 518 -15.58 -10.27 29.57
N VAL A 519 -15.17 -9.02 29.37
CA VAL A 519 -13.98 -8.46 30.03
C VAL A 519 -14.10 -8.52 31.54
N SER A 520 -15.29 -8.17 32.12
CA SER A 520 -15.54 -8.23 33.56
C SER A 520 -15.55 -9.68 34.12
N ASN A 521 -15.81 -10.67 33.25
CA ASN A 521 -15.70 -12.08 33.61
C ASN A 521 -14.31 -12.70 33.30
N GLY A 522 -13.31 -11.87 32.99
CA GLY A 522 -11.92 -12.27 32.85
C GLY A 522 -11.59 -12.89 31.46
N PHE A 523 -12.39 -12.63 30.46
CA PHE A 523 -12.06 -12.99 29.07
C PHE A 523 -11.18 -11.92 28.43
N SER A 524 -10.33 -12.35 27.50
CA SER A 524 -9.57 -11.47 26.62
C SER A 524 -10.23 -11.41 25.25
N GLU A 525 -10.38 -10.20 24.71
CA GLU A 525 -10.84 -10.02 23.33
C GLU A 525 -9.72 -10.39 22.36
N ALA A 526 -10.06 -11.17 21.34
CA ALA A 526 -9.19 -11.53 20.24
C ALA A 526 -9.63 -10.80 18.96
N MET A 527 -8.65 -10.48 18.12
CA MET A 527 -8.89 -9.93 16.79
C MET A 527 -8.05 -10.74 15.77
N SER A 528 -8.73 -11.54 14.98
CA SER A 528 -8.10 -12.46 14.04
C SER A 528 -8.26 -11.97 12.60
N ASN A 529 -7.37 -12.44 11.72
CA ASN A 529 -7.52 -12.21 10.29
C ASN A 529 -8.77 -12.92 9.75
N SER A 530 -9.52 -12.27 8.88
CA SER A 530 -10.65 -12.87 8.16
C SER A 530 -10.20 -13.78 7.01
N LEU A 531 -8.95 -13.65 6.56
CA LEU A 531 -8.34 -14.54 5.57
C LEU A 531 -7.78 -15.77 6.25
N VAL A 532 -8.09 -16.93 5.70
CA VAL A 532 -7.70 -18.25 6.22
C VAL A 532 -7.29 -19.20 5.09
N ASN A 533 -6.67 -20.31 5.46
CA ASN A 533 -6.36 -21.39 4.51
C ASN A 533 -7.64 -22.06 4.03
N LYS A 534 -7.78 -22.23 2.71
CA LYS A 534 -8.93 -22.89 2.07
C LYS A 534 -9.13 -24.32 2.55
N GLU A 535 -8.06 -25.10 2.73
CA GLU A 535 -8.14 -26.49 3.18
C GLU A 535 -8.72 -26.59 4.59
N ILE A 536 -8.34 -25.66 5.48
CA ILE A 536 -8.92 -25.58 6.83
C ILE A 536 -10.39 -25.13 6.76
N ASN A 537 -10.72 -24.22 5.87
CA ASN A 537 -12.08 -23.73 5.68
C ASN A 537 -13.03 -24.86 5.23
N MET A 538 -12.54 -25.78 4.38
CA MET A 538 -13.26 -26.97 3.90
C MET A 538 -13.65 -27.95 5.03
N LEU A 539 -13.02 -27.88 6.21
CA LEU A 539 -13.44 -28.67 7.38
C LEU A 539 -14.81 -28.24 7.94
N PHE A 540 -15.26 -27.04 7.61
CA PHE A 540 -16.47 -26.43 8.17
C PHE A 540 -17.59 -26.26 7.14
N ILE A 541 -17.26 -26.23 5.83
CA ILE A 541 -18.22 -25.97 4.77
C ILE A 541 -17.76 -26.58 3.44
N HIS A 542 -18.73 -26.88 2.57
CA HIS A 542 -18.45 -27.38 1.23
C HIS A 542 -17.72 -26.34 0.36
N GLU A 543 -16.78 -26.79 -0.47
CA GLU A 543 -15.89 -25.96 -1.28
C GLU A 543 -16.62 -24.91 -2.15
N SER A 544 -17.78 -25.27 -2.72
CA SER A 544 -18.58 -24.38 -3.58
C SER A 544 -19.08 -23.12 -2.88
N LYS A 545 -19.18 -23.13 -1.55
CA LYS A 545 -19.62 -22.00 -0.74
C LYS A 545 -18.49 -21.14 -0.18
N ILE A 546 -17.23 -21.50 -0.47
CA ILE A 546 -16.06 -20.75 0.01
C ILE A 546 -15.81 -19.53 -0.89
N VAL A 547 -15.59 -18.38 -0.27
CA VAL A 547 -15.14 -17.16 -0.94
C VAL A 547 -13.62 -17.22 -1.09
N ASN A 548 -13.15 -17.42 -2.33
CA ASN A 548 -11.73 -17.49 -2.65
C ASN A 548 -11.15 -16.10 -3.00
N ILE A 549 -9.88 -15.88 -2.67
CA ILE A 549 -9.12 -14.69 -3.07
C ILE A 549 -8.47 -14.96 -4.42
N ILE A 550 -8.60 -14.02 -5.37
CA ILE A 550 -8.12 -14.17 -6.76
C ILE A 550 -6.59 -14.19 -6.81
N ASN A 551 -5.93 -13.34 -6.03
CA ASN A 551 -4.47 -13.19 -6.00
C ASN A 551 -3.94 -13.20 -4.56
N PRO A 552 -4.00 -14.35 -3.86
CA PRO A 552 -3.59 -14.42 -2.47
C PRO A 552 -2.08 -14.24 -2.32
N LYS A 553 -1.65 -13.56 -1.27
CA LYS A 553 -0.22 -13.37 -0.94
C LYS A 553 0.45 -14.68 -0.51
N SER A 554 -0.31 -15.61 0.06
CA SER A 554 0.17 -16.94 0.46
C SER A 554 -0.96 -17.97 0.40
N LYS A 555 -0.60 -19.27 0.40
CA LYS A 555 -1.57 -20.37 0.49
C LYS A 555 -2.37 -20.35 1.80
N GLU A 556 -1.81 -19.78 2.85
CA GLU A 556 -2.42 -19.70 4.17
C GLU A 556 -3.53 -18.65 4.26
N LEU A 557 -3.57 -17.71 3.32
CA LEU A 557 -4.49 -16.57 3.29
C LEU A 557 -5.24 -16.48 1.95
N ASN A 558 -5.75 -17.62 1.46
CA ASN A 558 -6.31 -17.74 0.12
C ASN A 558 -7.85 -17.79 0.09
N SER A 559 -8.52 -17.75 1.25
CA SER A 559 -9.99 -17.73 1.33
C SER A 559 -10.48 -16.90 2.52
N MET A 560 -11.73 -16.42 2.43
CA MET A 560 -12.41 -15.78 3.55
C MET A 560 -12.98 -16.83 4.49
N ARG A 561 -12.91 -16.60 5.83
CA ARG A 561 -13.42 -17.54 6.84
C ARG A 561 -14.94 -17.73 6.73
N SER A 562 -15.38 -18.98 6.65
CA SER A 562 -16.80 -19.35 6.65
C SER A 562 -17.37 -19.54 8.07
N ASN A 563 -16.50 -19.77 9.05
CA ASN A 563 -16.85 -20.01 10.43
C ASN A 563 -15.86 -19.37 11.40
N MET A 564 -16.36 -18.77 12.46
CA MET A 564 -15.52 -18.14 13.50
C MET A 564 -14.66 -19.15 14.28
N LEU A 565 -15.05 -20.43 14.31
CA LEU A 565 -14.27 -21.50 14.95
C LEU A 565 -12.85 -21.61 14.39
N ILE A 566 -12.64 -21.29 13.11
CA ILE A 566 -11.32 -21.34 12.47
C ILE A 566 -10.35 -20.39 13.18
N SER A 567 -10.79 -19.18 13.41
CA SER A 567 -9.99 -18.16 14.12
C SER A 567 -9.79 -18.51 15.58
N ALA A 568 -10.84 -18.95 16.26
CA ALA A 568 -10.80 -19.34 17.68
C ALA A 568 -9.81 -20.48 17.93
N LEU A 569 -9.87 -21.56 17.12
CA LEU A 569 -8.97 -22.70 17.23
C LEU A 569 -7.52 -22.33 16.86
N SER A 570 -7.33 -21.48 15.87
CA SER A 570 -5.99 -20.95 15.52
C SER A 570 -5.37 -20.17 16.69
N ASN A 571 -6.16 -19.32 17.34
CA ASN A 571 -5.71 -18.56 18.53
C ASN A 571 -5.38 -19.48 19.72
N ILE A 572 -6.20 -20.49 19.97
CA ILE A 572 -5.94 -21.46 21.03
C ILE A 572 -4.65 -22.24 20.76
N SER A 573 -4.46 -22.74 19.53
CA SER A 573 -3.23 -23.43 19.11
C SER A 573 -2.00 -22.53 19.27
N TYR A 574 -2.10 -21.29 18.85
CA TYR A 574 -1.04 -20.28 18.98
C TYR A 574 -0.63 -20.06 20.44
N ASN A 575 -1.60 -19.95 21.34
CA ASN A 575 -1.38 -19.75 22.77
C ASN A 575 -0.78 -21.00 23.43
N PHE A 576 -1.27 -22.19 23.10
CA PHE A 576 -0.72 -23.44 23.64
C PHE A 576 0.73 -23.66 23.27
N LYS A 577 1.13 -23.36 22.03
CA LYS A 577 2.52 -23.42 21.55
C LYS A 577 3.44 -22.45 22.33
N ARG A 578 2.86 -21.43 23.01
CA ARG A 578 3.55 -20.46 23.89
C ARG A 578 3.36 -20.72 25.36
N ASN A 579 2.85 -21.91 25.72
CA ASN A 579 2.61 -22.34 27.10
C ASN A 579 1.58 -21.49 27.87
N ASN A 580 0.70 -20.75 27.18
CA ASN A 580 -0.45 -20.10 27.79
C ASN A 580 -1.58 -21.13 27.93
N LYS A 581 -1.87 -21.52 29.19
CA LYS A 581 -2.77 -22.63 29.47
C LYS A 581 -4.16 -22.21 29.97
N ASP A 582 -4.36 -20.96 30.38
CA ASP A 582 -5.65 -20.40 30.80
C ASP A 582 -6.26 -19.67 29.60
N ILE A 583 -7.17 -20.32 28.86
CA ILE A 583 -7.76 -19.79 27.66
C ILE A 583 -9.21 -19.42 27.89
N ARG A 584 -9.45 -18.10 27.93
CA ARG A 584 -10.76 -17.46 27.96
C ARG A 584 -10.75 -16.35 26.91
N LEU A 585 -11.23 -16.64 25.69
CA LEU A 585 -11.21 -15.71 24.57
C LEU A 585 -12.61 -15.46 24.05
N PHE A 586 -12.85 -14.25 23.59
CA PHE A 586 -13.99 -13.92 22.76
C PHE A 586 -13.56 -13.05 21.60
N GLU A 587 -14.29 -13.12 20.48
CA GLU A 587 -14.00 -12.33 19.28
C GLU A 587 -15.31 -11.95 18.57
N PHE A 588 -15.46 -10.65 18.28
CA PHE A 588 -16.45 -10.17 17.34
C PHE A 588 -15.89 -10.28 15.94
N GLY A 589 -16.65 -10.80 14.99
CA GLY A 589 -16.17 -10.92 13.63
C GLY A 589 -17.23 -11.32 12.62
N LYS A 590 -16.87 -11.23 11.36
CA LYS A 590 -17.73 -11.61 10.24
C LYS A 590 -17.34 -12.96 9.69
N THR A 591 -18.33 -13.69 9.19
CA THR A 591 -18.17 -14.89 8.37
C THR A 591 -18.72 -14.64 6.97
N TYR A 592 -18.12 -15.30 5.97
CA TYR A 592 -18.36 -15.02 4.56
C TYR A 592 -18.73 -16.31 3.83
N LEU A 593 -19.80 -16.24 3.05
CA LEU A 593 -20.33 -17.36 2.29
C LEU A 593 -20.63 -16.92 0.87
N LYS A 594 -20.35 -17.80 -0.08
CA LYS A 594 -20.81 -17.67 -1.45
C LYS A 594 -22.10 -18.48 -1.60
N GLU A 595 -23.19 -17.82 -2.01
CA GLU A 595 -24.49 -18.41 -2.30
C GLU A 595 -24.85 -18.01 -3.73
N ASP A 596 -24.72 -18.96 -4.66
CA ASP A 596 -24.83 -18.76 -6.11
C ASP A 596 -23.87 -17.65 -6.58
N ASP A 597 -24.37 -16.55 -7.12
CA ASP A 597 -23.57 -15.40 -7.55
C ASP A 597 -23.45 -14.28 -6.50
N ASN A 598 -24.02 -14.48 -5.31
CA ASN A 598 -24.00 -13.49 -4.25
C ASN A 598 -23.01 -13.85 -3.14
N TYR A 599 -22.51 -12.84 -2.45
CA TYR A 599 -21.67 -12.98 -1.26
C TYR A 599 -22.47 -12.55 -0.04
N ASN A 600 -22.49 -13.42 0.97
CA ASN A 600 -23.24 -13.21 2.19
C ASN A 600 -22.29 -13.01 3.36
N GLU A 601 -22.47 -11.93 4.13
CA GLU A 601 -21.72 -11.64 5.35
C GLU A 601 -22.64 -11.79 6.55
N LYS A 602 -22.13 -12.36 7.65
CA LYS A 602 -22.87 -12.46 8.92
C LYS A 602 -21.98 -12.03 10.08
N GLU A 603 -22.50 -11.18 10.93
CA GLU A 603 -21.83 -10.79 12.15
C GLU A 603 -22.02 -11.82 13.26
N ASN A 604 -20.95 -12.23 13.87
CA ASN A 604 -20.90 -13.29 14.87
C ASN A 604 -20.02 -12.88 16.04
N LEU A 605 -20.33 -13.47 17.20
CA LEU A 605 -19.50 -13.48 18.38
C LEU A 605 -19.11 -14.92 18.67
N ILE A 606 -17.81 -15.20 18.74
CA ILE A 606 -17.27 -16.48 19.19
C ILE A 606 -16.72 -16.36 20.60
N ILE A 607 -17.03 -17.34 21.44
CA ILE A 607 -16.54 -17.48 22.82
C ILE A 607 -15.82 -18.79 22.90
N SER A 608 -14.64 -18.82 23.55
CA SER A 608 -13.81 -20.03 23.63
C SER A 608 -13.23 -20.19 25.02
N LEU A 609 -13.36 -21.41 25.54
CA LEU A 609 -12.73 -21.85 26.79
C LEU A 609 -11.93 -23.11 26.52
N SER A 610 -10.74 -23.21 27.11
CA SER A 610 -9.93 -24.43 27.06
C SER A 610 -8.95 -24.51 28.20
N ASN A 611 -8.66 -25.75 28.62
CA ASN A 611 -7.66 -26.15 29.56
C ASN A 611 -7.95 -25.67 31.00
N ILE A 612 -7.09 -24.86 31.64
CA ILE A 612 -7.11 -24.61 33.09
C ILE A 612 -8.14 -23.51 33.43
N LYS A 613 -9.11 -23.88 34.24
CA LYS A 613 -10.06 -22.94 34.90
C LYS A 613 -9.45 -22.36 36.17
N GLU A 614 -8.94 -23.23 37.05
CA GLU A 614 -8.31 -22.83 38.30
C GLU A 614 -6.92 -23.45 38.38
N LYS A 615 -5.90 -22.63 38.63
CA LYS A 615 -4.51 -23.09 38.80
C LYS A 615 -4.33 -23.68 40.19
N ILE A 616 -3.57 -24.78 40.26
CA ILE A 616 -3.19 -25.39 41.51
C ILE A 616 -2.51 -24.36 42.42
N ASN A 617 -2.97 -24.30 43.67
CA ASN A 617 -2.35 -23.53 44.75
C ASN A 617 -2.53 -24.30 46.09
N TRP A 618 -2.12 -23.70 47.20
CA TRP A 618 -2.10 -24.38 48.49
C TRP A 618 -3.47 -24.85 49.01
N ASN A 619 -4.58 -24.26 48.48
CA ASN A 619 -5.94 -24.59 48.92
C ASN A 619 -6.89 -24.99 47.79
N LYS A 620 -6.38 -25.11 46.52
CA LYS A 620 -7.17 -25.50 45.36
C LYS A 620 -6.43 -26.48 44.47
N GLU A 621 -7.14 -27.50 44.01
CA GLU A 621 -6.68 -28.42 42.98
C GLU A 621 -6.81 -27.78 41.60
N ASN A 622 -6.07 -28.34 40.64
CA ASN A 622 -6.14 -27.95 39.25
C ASN A 622 -7.50 -28.37 38.68
N LYS A 623 -8.31 -27.41 38.27
CA LYS A 623 -9.62 -27.67 37.63
C LYS A 623 -9.58 -27.27 36.15
N LEU A 624 -10.05 -28.15 35.27
CA LEU A 624 -10.19 -27.87 33.87
C LEU A 624 -11.59 -27.32 33.59
N TYR A 625 -11.69 -26.56 32.46
CA TYR A 625 -12.98 -26.15 31.97
C TYR A 625 -13.76 -27.34 31.45
N ASP A 626 -15.10 -27.27 31.62
CA ASP A 626 -16.05 -28.19 31.02
C ASP A 626 -17.15 -27.48 30.19
N PHE A 627 -18.06 -28.25 29.62
CA PHE A 627 -19.16 -27.72 28.84
C PHE A 627 -20.09 -26.79 29.66
N TYR A 628 -20.30 -27.12 30.93
CA TYR A 628 -21.20 -26.34 31.81
C TYR A 628 -20.60 -25.00 32.20
N ASP A 629 -19.30 -24.88 32.26
CA ASP A 629 -18.60 -23.59 32.45
C ASP A 629 -18.90 -22.63 31.31
N LEU A 630 -18.78 -23.11 30.06
CA LEU A 630 -19.11 -22.26 28.89
C LEU A 630 -20.61 -21.95 28.86
N LYS A 631 -21.45 -22.94 29.17
CA LYS A 631 -22.90 -22.76 29.20
C LYS A 631 -23.30 -21.72 30.26
N GLU A 632 -22.68 -21.70 31.41
CA GLU A 632 -22.90 -20.70 32.47
C GLU A 632 -22.67 -19.27 31.95
N TYR A 633 -21.55 -19.01 31.24
CA TYR A 633 -21.28 -17.69 30.67
C TYR A 633 -22.28 -17.30 29.60
N VAL A 634 -22.68 -18.22 28.71
CA VAL A 634 -23.70 -17.97 27.71
C VAL A 634 -25.06 -17.69 28.33
N ASP A 635 -25.49 -18.49 29.33
CA ASP A 635 -26.76 -18.28 30.03
C ASP A 635 -26.77 -16.92 30.77
N LYS A 636 -25.67 -16.55 31.46
CA LYS A 636 -25.54 -15.25 32.12
C LYS A 636 -25.59 -14.08 31.12
N LEU A 637 -24.95 -14.22 29.94
CA LEU A 637 -25.04 -13.23 28.89
C LEU A 637 -26.49 -13.05 28.44
N LEU A 638 -27.19 -14.15 28.10
CA LEU A 638 -28.58 -14.11 27.69
C LEU A 638 -29.49 -13.49 28.73
N GLN A 639 -29.27 -13.84 30.03
CA GLN A 639 -29.99 -13.26 31.16
C GLN A 639 -29.72 -11.75 31.30
N SER A 640 -28.47 -11.32 31.14
CA SER A 640 -28.10 -9.88 31.20
C SER A 640 -28.76 -9.07 30.05
N LEU A 641 -29.06 -9.73 28.94
CA LEU A 641 -29.78 -9.15 27.80
C LEU A 641 -31.31 -9.35 27.88
N SER A 642 -31.79 -9.90 29.01
CA SER A 642 -33.22 -10.20 29.27
C SER A 642 -33.85 -11.15 28.25
N ILE A 643 -33.06 -12.10 27.73
CA ILE A 643 -33.52 -13.08 26.76
C ILE A 643 -33.89 -14.37 27.47
N ASP A 644 -35.18 -14.69 27.46
CA ASP A 644 -35.76 -15.90 28.05
C ASP A 644 -36.45 -16.77 26.99
N ASN A 645 -36.81 -18.01 27.37
CA ASN A 645 -37.60 -18.94 26.62
C ASN A 645 -37.01 -19.33 25.25
N LEU A 646 -35.69 -19.57 25.20
CA LEU A 646 -35.05 -20.16 24.02
C LEU A 646 -35.27 -21.68 23.99
N LYS A 647 -35.56 -22.17 22.79
CA LYS A 647 -35.64 -23.62 22.52
C LYS A 647 -34.23 -24.13 22.25
N SER A 648 -33.80 -25.12 22.99
CA SER A 648 -32.57 -25.85 22.73
C SER A 648 -32.82 -27.17 21.99
N ILE A 649 -31.98 -27.48 21.03
CA ILE A 649 -31.96 -28.78 20.32
C ILE A 649 -30.53 -29.30 20.28
N ASN A 650 -30.39 -30.64 20.22
CA ASN A 650 -29.05 -31.22 20.06
C ASN A 650 -28.45 -30.79 18.73
N ASN A 651 -27.23 -30.28 18.80
CA ASN A 651 -26.45 -29.88 17.63
C ASN A 651 -25.87 -31.15 16.95
N LYS A 652 -26.11 -31.28 15.63
CA LYS A 652 -25.65 -32.42 14.81
C LYS A 652 -24.51 -32.05 13.86
N LYS A 653 -23.84 -30.90 14.06
CA LYS A 653 -22.75 -30.44 13.20
C LYS A 653 -21.48 -31.22 13.51
N ASP A 654 -20.79 -31.70 12.48
CA ASP A 654 -19.63 -32.61 12.57
C ASP A 654 -18.42 -32.03 13.31
N TYR A 655 -18.34 -30.72 13.41
CA TYR A 655 -17.27 -30.07 14.14
C TYR A 655 -17.46 -30.05 15.68
N PHE A 656 -18.64 -30.43 16.19
CA PHE A 656 -18.87 -30.67 17.62
C PHE A 656 -18.90 -32.19 17.93
N GLU A 657 -18.28 -32.58 19.03
CA GLU A 657 -18.43 -33.91 19.61
C GLU A 657 -19.84 -34.06 20.22
N TYR A 658 -20.27 -33.02 20.93
CA TYR A 658 -21.63 -32.82 21.41
C TYR A 658 -21.88 -31.32 21.59
N GLY A 659 -23.14 -30.91 21.51
CA GLY A 659 -23.50 -29.49 21.66
C GLY A 659 -24.99 -29.25 21.56
N LEU A 660 -25.35 -27.98 21.72
CA LEU A 660 -26.72 -27.48 21.66
C LEU A 660 -26.81 -26.32 20.68
N SER A 661 -27.92 -26.21 19.98
CA SER A 661 -28.30 -25.03 19.19
C SER A 661 -29.51 -24.38 19.83
N TYR A 662 -29.50 -23.06 19.96
CA TYR A 662 -30.57 -22.29 20.56
C TYR A 662 -31.34 -21.48 19.55
N PHE A 663 -32.67 -21.46 19.69
CA PHE A 663 -33.60 -20.79 18.80
C PHE A 663 -34.63 -19.97 19.58
N LYS A 664 -35.06 -18.82 19.04
CA LYS A 664 -36.27 -18.09 19.43
C LYS A 664 -37.33 -18.29 18.37
N GLY A 665 -38.34 -19.15 18.61
CA GLY A 665 -39.18 -19.66 17.52
C GLY A 665 -38.35 -20.44 16.51
N ASP A 666 -38.34 -19.98 15.26
CA ASP A 666 -37.54 -20.55 14.19
C ASP A 666 -36.21 -19.79 13.95
N LEU A 667 -36.02 -18.67 14.63
CA LEU A 667 -34.82 -17.84 14.48
C LEU A 667 -33.64 -18.47 15.23
N PHE A 668 -32.59 -18.85 14.48
CA PHE A 668 -31.31 -19.34 15.05
C PHE A 668 -30.57 -18.23 15.80
N ILE A 669 -30.11 -18.51 17.01
CA ILE A 669 -29.38 -17.53 17.86
C ILE A 669 -27.93 -17.92 18.05
N LEU A 670 -27.65 -19.13 18.52
CA LEU A 670 -26.29 -19.57 18.83
C LEU A 670 -26.16 -21.11 18.79
N ASP A 671 -24.92 -21.51 18.59
CA ASP A 671 -24.43 -22.86 18.88
C ASP A 671 -23.46 -22.83 20.05
N ILE A 672 -23.50 -23.90 20.86
CA ILE A 672 -22.56 -24.14 21.95
C ILE A 672 -22.16 -25.60 21.95
N GLY A 673 -20.91 -25.93 22.13
CA GLY A 673 -20.48 -27.33 22.15
C GLY A 673 -19.00 -27.55 22.47
N LYS A 674 -18.67 -28.83 22.65
CA LYS A 674 -17.30 -29.33 22.70
C LYS A 674 -16.82 -29.62 21.28
N ILE A 675 -15.67 -29.07 20.91
CA ILE A 675 -15.08 -29.31 19.59
C ILE A 675 -14.64 -30.78 19.46
N SER A 676 -14.90 -31.40 18.31
CA SER A 676 -14.54 -32.80 18.08
C SER A 676 -13.02 -32.98 18.01
N ALA A 677 -12.54 -34.15 18.48
CA ALA A 677 -11.12 -34.48 18.48
C ALA A 677 -10.52 -34.48 17.04
N GLY A 678 -11.31 -34.78 16.03
CA GLY A 678 -10.91 -34.73 14.62
C GLY A 678 -10.58 -33.31 14.18
N ILE A 679 -11.40 -32.34 14.53
CA ILE A 679 -11.16 -30.92 14.24
C ILE A 679 -9.96 -30.41 15.04
N ASN A 680 -9.90 -30.67 16.36
CA ASN A 680 -8.79 -30.25 17.22
C ASN A 680 -7.44 -30.70 16.66
N LYS A 681 -7.35 -31.92 16.13
CA LYS A 681 -6.12 -32.47 15.52
C LYS A 681 -5.62 -31.64 14.33
N ASN A 682 -6.51 -31.07 13.50
CA ASN A 682 -6.11 -30.21 12.39
C ASN A 682 -5.48 -28.89 12.83
N PHE A 683 -5.67 -28.50 14.08
CA PHE A 683 -5.09 -27.30 14.70
C PHE A 683 -3.98 -27.60 15.71
N ASP A 684 -3.48 -28.86 15.78
CA ASP A 684 -2.48 -29.29 16.77
C ASP A 684 -2.94 -29.12 18.23
N ILE A 685 -4.23 -29.20 18.52
CA ILE A 685 -4.78 -29.03 19.85
C ILE A 685 -5.04 -30.41 20.48
N LYS A 686 -4.45 -30.65 21.65
CA LYS A 686 -4.58 -31.91 22.41
C LYS A 686 -5.65 -31.86 23.50
N ASN A 687 -5.98 -30.67 23.95
CA ASN A 687 -6.89 -30.42 25.06
C ASN A 687 -8.32 -30.24 24.59
N ASP A 688 -9.28 -30.46 25.47
CA ASP A 688 -10.68 -30.16 25.20
C ASP A 688 -10.88 -28.65 24.98
N VAL A 689 -11.67 -28.33 23.96
CA VAL A 689 -12.04 -26.96 23.60
C VAL A 689 -13.56 -26.85 23.59
N PHE A 690 -14.07 -25.85 24.27
CA PHE A 690 -15.49 -25.51 24.35
C PHE A 690 -15.70 -24.17 23.66
N CYS A 691 -16.61 -24.12 22.69
CA CYS A 691 -16.89 -22.89 21.93
C CYS A 691 -18.39 -22.64 21.83
N SER A 692 -18.73 -21.34 21.80
CA SER A 692 -20.08 -20.88 21.45
C SER A 692 -19.99 -19.84 20.33
N ASN A 693 -20.74 -20.06 19.26
CA ASN A 693 -20.84 -19.11 18.15
C ASN A 693 -22.23 -18.48 18.14
N ILE A 694 -22.33 -17.18 18.32
CA ILE A 694 -23.56 -16.41 18.47
C ILE A 694 -23.75 -15.56 17.22
N ASN A 695 -24.92 -15.60 16.59
CA ASN A 695 -25.30 -14.69 15.53
C ASN A 695 -25.73 -13.35 16.13
N LEU A 696 -24.93 -12.31 15.94
CA LEU A 696 -25.16 -11.00 16.54
C LEU A 696 -26.37 -10.27 15.96
N GLU A 697 -26.58 -10.39 14.64
CA GLU A 697 -27.71 -9.76 13.96
C GLU A 697 -29.05 -10.30 14.48
N ASN A 698 -29.13 -11.62 14.66
CA ASN A 698 -30.35 -12.25 15.20
C ASN A 698 -30.52 -11.96 16.70
N LEU A 699 -29.41 -11.90 17.44
CA LEU A 699 -29.42 -11.55 18.84
C LEU A 699 -29.87 -10.10 19.07
N SER A 700 -29.38 -9.15 18.26
CA SER A 700 -29.74 -7.72 18.35
C SER A 700 -31.22 -7.49 18.08
N LYS A 701 -31.81 -8.20 17.09
CA LYS A 701 -33.26 -8.13 16.78
C LYS A 701 -34.10 -8.51 17.99
N ILE A 702 -33.73 -9.56 18.73
CA ILE A 702 -34.47 -9.98 19.91
C ILE A 702 -34.33 -8.96 21.04
N VAL A 703 -33.16 -8.38 21.22
CA VAL A 703 -32.90 -7.41 22.31
C VAL A 703 -33.64 -6.09 22.03
N SER A 704 -33.71 -5.64 20.78
CA SER A 704 -34.45 -4.42 20.42
C SER A 704 -35.95 -4.50 20.72
N ASP A 705 -36.52 -5.71 20.67
CA ASP A 705 -37.93 -5.95 20.92
C ASP A 705 -38.28 -6.12 22.43
N ASN A 706 -37.28 -6.21 23.30
CA ASN A 706 -37.47 -6.43 24.71
C ASN A 706 -37.71 -5.11 25.46
N ASN A 707 -38.90 -4.95 26.05
CA ASN A 707 -39.20 -3.87 26.97
C ASN A 707 -38.83 -4.28 28.39
N LEU A 708 -37.79 -3.66 28.97
CA LEU A 708 -37.46 -3.83 30.35
C LEU A 708 -38.51 -3.21 31.23
N SER A 709 -39.11 -4.02 32.15
CA SER A 709 -40.05 -3.54 33.14
C SER A 709 -39.52 -3.80 34.55
N PHE A 710 -39.70 -2.83 35.41
CA PHE A 710 -39.37 -2.99 36.85
C PHE A 710 -40.44 -3.80 37.54
N SER A 711 -40.01 -4.81 38.33
CA SER A 711 -40.89 -5.48 39.28
C SER A 711 -40.32 -5.31 40.72
N PRO A 712 -41.20 -4.96 41.71
CA PRO A 712 -40.73 -4.74 43.05
C PRO A 712 -40.25 -6.04 43.73
N PHE A 713 -39.25 -5.94 44.55
CA PHE A 713 -38.79 -7.06 45.38
C PHE A 713 -39.76 -7.36 46.50
N SER A 714 -39.97 -8.65 46.78
CA SER A 714 -40.72 -9.06 47.94
C SER A 714 -39.97 -8.74 49.25
N LYS A 715 -40.72 -8.22 50.24
CA LYS A 715 -40.22 -7.99 51.63
C LYS A 715 -40.38 -9.22 52.53
N PHE A 716 -40.99 -10.27 52.04
CA PHE A 716 -41.31 -11.45 52.79
C PHE A 716 -40.32 -12.58 52.54
N PRO A 717 -40.02 -13.47 53.51
CA PRO A 717 -39.06 -14.53 53.37
C PRO A 717 -39.47 -15.54 52.28
N SER A 718 -38.47 -16.02 51.52
CA SER A 718 -38.67 -17.15 50.63
C SER A 718 -38.57 -18.48 51.35
N VAL A 719 -39.26 -19.49 50.90
CA VAL A 719 -39.21 -20.85 51.43
C VAL A 719 -38.75 -21.82 50.38
N ARG A 720 -37.76 -22.63 50.70
CA ARG A 720 -37.20 -23.67 49.82
C ARG A 720 -37.84 -25.03 50.20
N ARG A 721 -38.19 -25.82 49.18
CA ARG A 721 -38.58 -27.24 49.28
C ARG A 721 -37.74 -28.05 48.30
N ASP A 722 -37.23 -29.16 48.79
CA ASP A 722 -36.48 -30.12 47.99
C ASP A 722 -37.39 -31.26 47.58
N LEU A 723 -37.28 -31.69 46.31
CA LEU A 723 -38.07 -32.79 45.75
C LEU A 723 -37.11 -33.74 44.98
N SER A 724 -37.06 -35.01 45.38
CA SER A 724 -36.29 -36.05 44.72
C SER A 724 -37.17 -37.11 44.13
N PHE A 725 -36.92 -37.51 42.91
CA PHE A 725 -37.78 -38.48 42.20
C PHE A 725 -37.00 -39.25 41.13
N TYR A 726 -37.44 -40.46 40.83
CA TYR A 726 -36.92 -41.28 39.78
C TYR A 726 -37.74 -41.01 38.49
N VAL A 727 -37.02 -41.05 37.34
CA VAL A 727 -37.57 -40.85 36.04
C VAL A 727 -36.83 -41.71 35.01
N GLN A 728 -37.45 -42.03 33.86
CA GLN A 728 -36.81 -42.77 32.79
C GLN A 728 -35.58 -42.04 32.25
N ASN A 729 -34.55 -42.79 31.81
CA ASN A 729 -33.25 -42.25 31.41
C ASN A 729 -33.32 -41.28 30.23
N ASP A 730 -34.33 -41.39 29.35
CA ASP A 730 -34.56 -40.58 28.17
C ASP A 730 -35.17 -39.20 28.47
N ILE A 731 -35.63 -38.97 29.72
CA ILE A 731 -36.28 -37.70 30.13
C ILE A 731 -35.21 -36.71 30.58
N ASN A 732 -34.98 -35.68 29.83
CA ASN A 732 -34.08 -34.60 30.18
C ASN A 732 -34.72 -33.63 31.19
N TYR A 733 -33.86 -32.98 32.02
CA TYR A 733 -34.32 -32.03 33.07
C TYR A 733 -35.13 -30.88 32.47
N ASP A 734 -34.74 -30.36 31.26
CA ASP A 734 -35.48 -29.30 30.54
C ASP A 734 -36.99 -29.63 30.38
N LYS A 735 -37.34 -30.92 30.13
CA LYS A 735 -38.75 -31.33 30.01
C LYS A 735 -39.44 -31.25 31.39
N ILE A 736 -38.79 -31.62 32.46
CA ILE A 736 -39.26 -31.51 33.86
C ILE A 736 -39.55 -30.05 34.20
N GLU A 737 -38.55 -29.20 34.03
CA GLU A 737 -38.66 -27.76 34.31
C GLU A 737 -39.78 -27.08 33.51
N LYS A 738 -39.88 -27.36 32.21
CA LYS A 738 -40.96 -26.86 31.35
C LYS A 738 -42.34 -27.35 31.80
N SER A 739 -42.45 -28.59 32.25
CA SER A 739 -43.70 -29.11 32.78
C SER A 739 -44.14 -28.39 34.07
N ILE A 740 -43.20 -28.10 34.99
CA ILE A 740 -43.50 -27.32 36.19
C ILE A 740 -43.90 -25.89 35.87
N LYS A 741 -43.17 -25.24 34.94
CA LYS A 741 -43.47 -23.86 34.52
C LYS A 741 -44.80 -23.72 33.81
N LYS A 742 -45.31 -24.78 33.12
CA LYS A 742 -46.66 -24.81 32.54
C LYS A 742 -47.75 -24.71 33.54
N LEU A 743 -47.51 -25.08 34.81
CA LEU A 743 -48.51 -24.92 35.88
C LEU A 743 -48.80 -23.46 36.23
N LYS A 744 -47.98 -22.52 35.79
CA LYS A 744 -48.10 -21.06 36.03
C LYS A 744 -48.38 -20.77 37.53
N ILE A 745 -47.64 -21.39 38.46
CA ILE A 745 -47.76 -21.15 39.88
C ILE A 745 -46.96 -19.85 40.20
N GLU A 746 -47.71 -18.79 40.47
CA GLU A 746 -47.10 -17.45 40.67
C GLU A 746 -46.16 -17.37 41.90
N LEU A 747 -46.30 -18.30 42.83
CA LEU A 747 -45.49 -18.36 44.06
C LEU A 747 -44.06 -18.90 43.80
N ILE A 748 -43.82 -19.56 42.68
CA ILE A 748 -42.47 -20.12 42.35
C ILE A 748 -41.59 -19.01 41.85
N THR A 749 -40.49 -18.75 42.53
CA THR A 749 -39.48 -17.78 42.13
C THR A 749 -38.30 -18.44 41.39
N SER A 750 -37.93 -19.67 41.76
CA SER A 750 -36.88 -20.41 41.08
C SER A 750 -37.06 -21.92 41.19
N ILE A 751 -36.56 -22.64 40.19
CA ILE A 751 -36.45 -24.10 40.19
C ILE A 751 -35.01 -24.40 39.82
N SER A 752 -34.33 -25.23 40.65
CA SER A 752 -32.93 -25.58 40.39
C SER A 752 -32.67 -27.05 40.61
N LEU A 753 -31.92 -27.66 39.73
CA LEU A 753 -31.41 -29.01 39.81
C LEU A 753 -30.12 -28.97 40.65
N PHE A 754 -30.05 -29.77 41.74
CA PHE A 754 -28.83 -29.78 42.54
C PHE A 754 -28.15 -31.14 42.63
N ASP A 755 -28.86 -32.26 42.24
CA ASP A 755 -28.24 -33.56 42.18
C ASP A 755 -28.86 -34.42 41.05
N VAL A 756 -28.00 -35.20 40.39
CA VAL A 756 -28.42 -36.18 39.37
C VAL A 756 -27.70 -37.51 39.66
N TYR A 757 -28.47 -38.54 40.02
CA TYR A 757 -27.91 -39.86 40.21
C TYR A 757 -28.41 -40.78 39.11
N SER A 758 -27.50 -41.41 38.38
CA SER A 758 -27.79 -42.45 37.38
C SER A 758 -26.93 -43.69 37.62
N ASN A 759 -27.56 -44.85 37.74
CA ASN A 759 -26.85 -46.10 37.78
C ASN A 759 -26.93 -46.76 36.37
N LYS A 760 -25.79 -47.17 35.86
CA LYS A 760 -25.70 -47.76 34.50
C LYS A 760 -26.49 -49.07 34.33
N LYS A 761 -26.96 -49.69 35.45
CA LYS A 761 -27.72 -50.94 35.49
C LYS A 761 -29.23 -50.71 35.56
N ASP A 762 -29.66 -49.49 35.87
CA ASP A 762 -31.07 -49.17 36.05
C ASP A 762 -31.59 -48.35 34.87
N ASP A 763 -32.78 -48.63 34.37
CA ASP A 763 -33.47 -47.87 33.30
C ASP A 763 -33.95 -46.50 33.79
N LYS A 764 -33.74 -46.18 35.07
CA LYS A 764 -34.19 -44.92 35.69
C LYS A 764 -33.00 -44.16 36.26
N LYS A 765 -33.10 -42.81 36.21
CA LYS A 765 -32.22 -41.88 36.91
C LYS A 765 -33.02 -41.09 37.95
N SER A 766 -32.33 -40.62 38.97
CA SER A 766 -32.93 -39.73 39.97
C SER A 766 -32.53 -38.28 39.74
N TYR A 767 -33.51 -37.41 39.79
CA TYR A 767 -33.29 -35.96 39.85
C TYR A 767 -33.67 -35.46 41.22
N SER A 768 -32.80 -34.61 41.80
CA SER A 768 -33.07 -33.85 43.04
C SER A 768 -33.12 -32.36 42.69
N ILE A 769 -34.30 -31.77 42.86
CA ILE A 769 -34.54 -30.37 42.56
C ILE A 769 -34.94 -29.63 43.83
N TYR A 770 -34.55 -28.34 43.92
CA TYR A 770 -35.17 -27.47 44.91
C TYR A 770 -36.03 -26.41 44.23
N ILE A 771 -37.16 -26.07 44.84
CA ILE A 771 -38.12 -25.09 44.38
C ILE A 771 -38.20 -24.02 45.43
N THR A 772 -38.00 -22.76 45.07
CA THR A 772 -38.12 -21.61 45.97
C THR A 772 -39.48 -20.95 45.73
N PHE A 773 -40.20 -20.77 46.86
CA PHE A 773 -41.51 -20.13 46.88
C PHE A 773 -41.43 -18.80 47.62
N GLN A 774 -42.11 -17.76 47.08
CA GLN A 774 -42.19 -16.46 47.73
C GLN A 774 -43.46 -15.75 47.25
N HIS A 775 -44.06 -14.91 48.12
CA HIS A 775 -45.17 -14.06 47.77
C HIS A 775 -44.79 -12.60 47.94
N LEU A 776 -45.34 -11.73 47.12
CA LEU A 776 -44.98 -10.30 47.11
C LEU A 776 -45.48 -9.57 48.37
N GLU A 777 -46.63 -9.95 48.92
CA GLU A 777 -47.38 -9.19 49.96
C GLU A 777 -47.54 -9.90 51.29
N LYS A 778 -47.18 -11.18 51.42
CA LYS A 778 -47.38 -11.93 52.68
C LYS A 778 -46.39 -13.09 52.83
N THR A 779 -46.17 -13.53 54.09
CA THR A 779 -45.44 -14.76 54.39
C THR A 779 -46.30 -15.97 54.02
N LEU A 780 -45.67 -16.94 53.32
CA LEU A 780 -46.32 -18.21 52.94
C LEU A 780 -46.42 -19.12 54.19
N THR A 781 -47.55 -19.83 54.24
CA THR A 781 -47.75 -20.92 55.21
C THR A 781 -47.36 -22.25 54.62
N ASP A 782 -46.93 -23.23 55.42
CA ASP A 782 -46.53 -24.57 54.98
C ASP A 782 -47.67 -25.24 54.20
N PHE A 783 -48.92 -25.06 54.61
CA PHE A 783 -50.07 -25.60 53.90
C PHE A 783 -50.19 -25.07 52.44
N GLN A 784 -49.90 -23.81 52.21
CA GLN A 784 -49.89 -23.21 50.86
C GLN A 784 -48.80 -23.80 49.98
N ILE A 785 -47.62 -24.02 50.56
CA ILE A 785 -46.43 -24.56 49.88
C ILE A 785 -46.70 -26.03 49.55
N ASP A 786 -47.18 -26.84 50.51
CA ASP A 786 -47.44 -28.25 50.36
C ASP A 786 -48.47 -28.49 49.23
N LYS A 787 -49.52 -27.66 49.19
CA LYS A 787 -50.49 -27.69 48.10
C LYS A 787 -49.86 -27.40 46.69
N CYS A 788 -48.89 -26.54 46.64
CA CYS A 788 -48.13 -26.28 45.39
C CYS A 788 -47.27 -27.49 45.00
N ILE A 789 -46.55 -28.08 46.00
CA ILE A 789 -45.75 -29.30 45.83
C ILE A 789 -46.60 -30.44 45.31
N ASP A 790 -47.77 -30.71 45.93
CA ASP A 790 -48.69 -31.77 45.52
C ASP A 790 -49.15 -31.58 44.03
N ARG A 791 -49.45 -30.38 43.67
CA ARG A 791 -49.79 -30.06 42.26
C ARG A 791 -48.60 -30.32 41.32
N ILE A 792 -47.38 -30.01 41.71
CA ILE A 792 -46.17 -30.29 40.95
C ILE A 792 -45.96 -31.80 40.82
N ILE A 793 -46.06 -32.54 41.91
CA ILE A 793 -45.88 -34.00 41.95
C ILE A 793 -46.92 -34.63 41.01
N THR A 794 -48.21 -34.31 41.21
CA THR A 794 -49.30 -34.82 40.37
C THR A 794 -49.08 -34.57 38.89
N LYS A 795 -48.62 -33.38 38.52
CA LYS A 795 -48.28 -33.01 37.16
C LYS A 795 -47.12 -33.81 36.59
N LEU A 796 -46.04 -33.92 37.34
CA LEU A 796 -44.85 -34.70 36.93
C LEU A 796 -45.15 -36.20 36.86
N GLN A 797 -46.00 -36.74 37.71
CA GLN A 797 -46.49 -38.13 37.66
C GLN A 797 -47.33 -38.38 36.36
N SER A 798 -48.20 -37.40 36.01
CA SER A 798 -49.04 -37.55 34.83
C SER A 798 -48.23 -37.42 33.52
N ASP A 799 -47.22 -36.52 33.48
CA ASP A 799 -46.46 -36.25 32.26
C ASP A 799 -45.31 -37.26 32.03
N PHE A 800 -44.66 -37.74 33.15
CA PHE A 800 -43.42 -38.53 33.06
C PHE A 800 -43.40 -39.80 33.89
N SER A 801 -44.53 -40.15 34.56
CA SER A 801 -44.61 -41.31 35.42
C SER A 801 -43.52 -41.36 36.46
N ILE A 802 -43.23 -40.22 37.14
CA ILE A 802 -42.19 -40.14 38.13
C ILE A 802 -42.55 -40.95 39.38
N GLU A 803 -41.52 -41.48 40.07
CA GLU A 803 -41.65 -42.12 41.41
C GLU A 803 -40.89 -41.25 42.41
N ILE A 804 -41.61 -40.81 43.46
CA ILE A 804 -41.02 -40.01 44.50
C ILE A 804 -39.98 -40.90 45.26
N ARG A 805 -38.83 -40.38 45.52
CA ARG A 805 -37.84 -41.03 46.35
C ARG A 805 -38.12 -40.71 47.82
N ASP A 806 -38.79 -41.67 48.51
CA ASP A 806 -38.91 -41.57 50.00
C ASP A 806 -37.54 -41.71 50.65
N LYS A 807 -37.34 -41.02 51.78
CA LYS A 807 -36.07 -40.94 52.46
C LYS A 807 -35.51 -42.28 52.93
#